data_a3a4e13855fd3a1eafb6a2d9c7b11e9f
#
_entry.id   a3a4e13855fd3a1eafb6a2d9c7b11e9f
#
_cell.length_a   1.000
_cell.length_b   1.000
_cell.length_c   1.000
_cell.angle_alpha   90.00
_cell.angle_beta   90.00
_cell.angle_gamma   90.00
#
_symmetry.space_group_name_H-M   'P 1'
#
loop_
_entity.id
_entity.type
_entity.pdbx_description
1 polymer ?
#
loop_
_entity_poly.entity_id
_entity_poly.type
_entity_poly.pdbx_seq_one_letter_code
_entity_poly.pdbx_strand_id
1 'polypeptide(L)'
;MKIEVAVNKTASTKERGDLLESLVGRLLQAQSYDVVNEIRFTGVELDLLCKHKVSGKEIYVECKAYRNTNIDANILKNLVGTLVFKDYSEAWLVSTVEYGKEAKGFIKEWKDKPKEQATKLSFYDPLQIINSLIDSKVIQNCPTDLATSHIGSINLLGEWILLVTPYGLFWAAPTISGGIPTNVLCYYANNNELVDDYALLDKIAETDTSLNGLSFKLPRINKSKVAEIEALKTVSVVQIQTGEAWSDYRPARPEDFVGRVKDIDYIFDFFKRIKENSTNTRIFAITGNSGMGKSSLIAKLKNKASNYQNKNRFFIFSVDIRAATGPEYILSSLLQALKTAQKNGFGTQDIDLILSDVGNPLNSETIKKYLESLESKNQLIALVFDQFEELYSKPELYEVFEKAKSLLLNAASIKINFCLGFAWKTDSTTHSEHPAYFFWHQLSDYRVTRKLAPFSDSESNAVINIFEKEIQQKLHHDLRHNLVASSQGYPWLLKKLSIHLYEKIENGINQDDLLENKLDVASLFKADMETLSLAETTCLRLIAQRAPVDWFEIIEVSGPDTLKSLIDRRLVIRSGDRLNIYWDIFREYILTGNVPAILLRYLPSTDFSSVYKVVKHLTHNEKLSIQELVERTELSEGTIQNIGSDMVMFGVALRESGLYSLSEEVAICNEIEILKAIREKFSKHVFTSALKESSIHSVWSVSNLIELLKQSYPANKYAEKTWHAYTVRLCRWLELCGFLHLSKGNWIYKDQGEVISERTKTERNRRKGNVFTAPASPSLTLEALSWIIDKKSVGKKEEKPKGYRNALSILSRFEIIRSENDRYIVEQDKVSKFLDRKGLLWLSANSEEVL
;
A
#
# COMPACT_ATOMS: atom_id res chain seq x y z
N MET A 1 18.98 -23.51 -25.43
CA MET A 1 18.49 -22.31 -24.70
C MET A 1 18.89 -22.40 -23.24
N LYS A 2 19.32 -21.31 -22.67
CA LYS A 2 19.71 -21.17 -21.24
C LYS A 2 18.93 -20.09 -20.57
N ILE A 3 18.88 -20.10 -19.23
CA ILE A 3 18.38 -18.98 -18.41
C ILE A 3 19.52 -18.53 -17.50
N GLU A 4 19.73 -17.22 -17.41
CA GLU A 4 20.71 -16.62 -16.52
C GLU A 4 20.07 -15.50 -15.72
N VAL A 5 20.24 -15.56 -14.39
CA VAL A 5 19.88 -14.45 -13.49
C VAL A 5 21.08 -13.53 -13.38
N ALA A 6 20.96 -12.38 -14.00
CA ALA A 6 22.03 -11.43 -14.20
C ALA A 6 21.82 -10.18 -13.32
N VAL A 7 22.59 -10.07 -12.26
CA VAL A 7 22.64 -8.94 -11.35
C VAL A 7 23.93 -8.13 -11.54
N ASN A 8 24.04 -6.97 -10.96
CA ASN A 8 25.29 -6.21 -11.00
C ASN A 8 26.44 -7.05 -10.41
N LYS A 9 27.65 -6.89 -10.92
CA LYS A 9 28.85 -7.62 -10.44
C LYS A 9 29.16 -7.42 -8.96
N THR A 10 28.67 -6.35 -8.36
CA THR A 10 28.83 -6.05 -6.92
C THR A 10 27.63 -6.51 -6.09
N ALA A 11 26.61 -7.07 -6.71
CA ALA A 11 25.39 -7.51 -6.04
C ALA A 11 25.64 -8.80 -5.21
N SER A 12 24.87 -8.96 -4.15
CA SER A 12 24.92 -10.13 -3.29
C SER A 12 24.30 -11.37 -3.98
N THR A 13 24.66 -12.55 -3.49
CA THR A 13 24.00 -13.80 -3.91
C THR A 13 22.50 -13.81 -3.61
N LYS A 14 22.09 -13.06 -2.59
CA LYS A 14 20.68 -12.90 -2.22
C LYS A 14 19.89 -12.18 -3.31
N GLU A 15 20.39 -11.07 -3.84
CA GLU A 15 19.72 -10.32 -4.92
C GLU A 15 19.47 -11.18 -6.18
N ARG A 16 20.39 -12.13 -6.44
CA ARG A 16 20.20 -13.10 -7.52
C ARG A 16 19.09 -14.10 -7.21
N GLY A 17 19.00 -14.56 -5.95
CA GLY A 17 17.90 -15.41 -5.47
C GLY A 17 16.56 -14.70 -5.59
N ASP A 18 16.46 -13.49 -5.07
CA ASP A 18 15.24 -12.67 -5.04
C ASP A 18 14.67 -12.43 -6.46
N LEU A 19 15.55 -12.24 -7.47
CA LEU A 19 15.12 -12.10 -8.87
C LEU A 19 14.53 -13.40 -9.44
N LEU A 20 15.14 -14.55 -9.15
CA LEU A 20 14.58 -15.83 -9.58
C LEU A 20 13.25 -16.11 -8.89
N GLU A 21 13.16 -15.86 -7.58
CA GLU A 21 11.92 -16.00 -6.83
C GLU A 21 10.81 -15.10 -7.39
N SER A 22 11.14 -13.87 -7.72
CA SER A 22 10.20 -12.94 -8.37
C SER A 22 9.70 -13.48 -9.72
N LEU A 23 10.60 -14.04 -10.55
CA LEU A 23 10.23 -14.64 -11.83
C LEU A 23 9.31 -15.85 -11.63
N VAL A 24 9.69 -16.75 -10.72
CA VAL A 24 8.92 -17.96 -10.41
C VAL A 24 7.56 -17.60 -9.79
N GLY A 25 7.53 -16.59 -8.94
CA GLY A 25 6.29 -16.03 -8.39
C GLY A 25 5.33 -15.56 -9.50
N ARG A 26 5.85 -14.87 -10.52
CA ARG A 26 5.06 -14.45 -11.69
C ARG A 26 4.55 -15.64 -12.50
N LEU A 27 5.38 -16.64 -12.72
CA LEU A 27 4.98 -17.87 -13.40
C LEU A 27 3.81 -18.54 -12.68
N LEU A 28 3.91 -18.66 -11.36
CA LEU A 28 2.87 -19.29 -10.53
C LEU A 28 1.58 -18.46 -10.46
N GLN A 29 1.69 -17.15 -10.40
CA GLN A 29 0.53 -16.26 -10.50
C GLN A 29 -0.20 -16.43 -11.84
N ALA A 30 0.53 -16.54 -12.95
CA ALA A 30 -0.05 -16.82 -14.26
C ALA A 30 -0.75 -18.20 -14.30
N GLN A 31 -0.29 -19.15 -13.48
CA GLN A 31 -0.89 -20.46 -13.29
C GLN A 31 -1.97 -20.52 -12.20
N SER A 32 -2.51 -19.37 -11.80
CA SER A 32 -3.58 -19.27 -10.82
C SER A 32 -3.21 -19.62 -9.38
N TYR A 33 -1.97 -19.39 -8.98
CA TYR A 33 -1.57 -19.44 -7.57
C TYR A 33 -1.55 -18.04 -6.93
N ASP A 34 -1.90 -17.99 -5.66
CA ASP A 34 -1.56 -16.88 -4.77
C ASP A 34 -0.17 -17.15 -4.20
N VAL A 35 0.74 -16.19 -4.34
CA VAL A 35 2.16 -16.33 -3.99
C VAL A 35 2.51 -15.44 -2.82
N VAL A 36 3.20 -16.01 -1.83
CA VAL A 36 3.75 -15.28 -0.68
C VAL A 36 5.27 -15.47 -0.70
N ASN A 37 6.00 -14.36 -0.79
CA ASN A 37 7.46 -14.34 -0.88
C ASN A 37 8.09 -14.28 0.52
N GLU A 38 9.28 -14.85 0.68
CA GLU A 38 10.13 -14.82 1.89
C GLU A 38 9.38 -15.03 3.21
N ILE A 39 9.06 -16.27 3.53
CA ILE A 39 8.49 -16.62 4.83
C ILE A 39 9.59 -17.13 5.76
N ARG A 40 9.92 -16.37 6.79
CA ARG A 40 10.88 -16.77 7.81
C ARG A 40 10.18 -17.41 8.99
N PHE A 41 10.40 -18.71 9.18
CA PHE A 41 10.06 -19.41 10.41
C PHE A 41 11.32 -19.60 11.27
N THR A 42 11.14 -19.82 12.56
CA THR A 42 12.26 -20.15 13.45
C THR A 42 12.99 -21.41 12.92
N GLY A 43 14.16 -21.22 12.30
CA GLY A 43 15.02 -22.29 11.80
C GLY A 43 14.80 -22.73 10.34
N VAL A 44 13.85 -22.12 9.59
CA VAL A 44 13.66 -22.43 8.16
C VAL A 44 13.27 -21.14 7.41
N GLU A 45 14.06 -20.79 6.40
CA GLU A 45 13.73 -19.75 5.42
C GLU A 45 13.10 -20.44 4.21
N LEU A 46 11.94 -19.98 3.76
CA LEU A 46 11.24 -20.49 2.61
C LEU A 46 11.26 -19.43 1.51
N ASP A 47 11.63 -19.79 0.30
CA ASP A 47 11.70 -18.86 -0.82
C ASP A 47 10.28 -18.43 -1.24
N LEU A 48 9.41 -19.37 -1.63
CA LEU A 48 8.02 -19.08 -1.98
C LEU A 48 7.05 -20.08 -1.37
N LEU A 49 5.95 -19.60 -0.82
CA LEU A 49 4.80 -20.40 -0.46
C LEU A 49 3.62 -20.01 -1.33
N CYS A 50 3.00 -20.95 -2.00
CA CYS A 50 1.98 -20.69 -3.00
C CYS A 50 0.74 -21.52 -2.73
N LYS A 51 -0.44 -20.91 -2.96
CA LYS A 51 -1.72 -21.55 -2.80
C LYS A 51 -2.54 -21.48 -4.08
N HIS A 52 -2.91 -22.62 -4.62
CA HIS A 52 -3.72 -22.65 -5.83
C HIS A 52 -5.14 -22.13 -5.57
N LYS A 53 -5.57 -21.13 -6.34
CA LYS A 53 -6.83 -20.39 -6.11
C LYS A 53 -8.08 -21.25 -6.14
N VAL A 54 -8.09 -22.28 -6.98
CA VAL A 54 -9.28 -23.14 -7.16
C VAL A 54 -9.24 -24.34 -6.25
N SER A 55 -8.12 -25.10 -6.19
CA SER A 55 -8.04 -26.34 -5.41
C SER A 55 -7.66 -26.09 -3.94
N GLY A 56 -7.18 -24.92 -3.58
CA GLY A 56 -6.67 -24.61 -2.23
C GLY A 56 -5.36 -25.33 -1.88
N LYS A 57 -4.74 -26.02 -2.83
CA LYS A 57 -3.51 -26.79 -2.65
C LYS A 57 -2.34 -25.85 -2.35
N GLU A 58 -1.60 -26.15 -1.30
CA GLU A 58 -0.43 -25.39 -0.88
C GLU A 58 0.84 -26.09 -1.38
N ILE A 59 1.69 -25.32 -2.05
CA ILE A 59 2.97 -25.77 -2.54
C ILE A 59 4.09 -24.89 -1.99
N TYR A 60 5.20 -25.51 -1.65
CA TYR A 60 6.44 -24.85 -1.32
C TYR A 60 7.38 -24.86 -2.53
N VAL A 61 8.00 -23.76 -2.86
CA VAL A 61 8.93 -23.65 -3.97
C VAL A 61 10.28 -23.16 -3.47
N GLU A 62 11.31 -23.93 -3.76
CA GLU A 62 12.72 -23.62 -3.52
C GLU A 62 13.36 -23.17 -4.83
N CYS A 63 13.98 -21.99 -4.85
CA CYS A 63 14.60 -21.38 -6.01
C CYS A 63 16.13 -21.37 -5.90
N LYS A 64 16.83 -21.87 -6.91
CA LYS A 64 18.30 -21.89 -6.92
C LYS A 64 18.86 -21.19 -8.15
N ALA A 65 19.29 -19.94 -7.97
CA ALA A 65 19.87 -19.08 -8.99
C ALA A 65 21.40 -19.28 -9.08
N TYR A 66 21.83 -20.49 -9.41
CA TYR A 66 23.25 -20.80 -9.58
C TYR A 66 23.71 -20.45 -11.00
N ARG A 67 25.02 -20.34 -11.20
CA ARG A 67 25.60 -20.04 -12.51
C ARG A 67 26.53 -21.16 -13.03
N ASN A 68 27.45 -21.59 -12.20
CA ASN A 68 28.51 -22.53 -12.58
C ASN A 68 28.50 -23.83 -11.76
N THR A 69 27.58 -23.98 -10.82
CA THR A 69 27.54 -25.13 -9.91
C THR A 69 26.24 -25.87 -10.12
N ASN A 70 26.29 -27.11 -10.56
CA ASN A 70 25.09 -27.92 -10.69
C ASN A 70 24.44 -28.21 -9.34
N ILE A 71 23.13 -28.47 -9.38
CA ILE A 71 22.37 -28.86 -8.18
C ILE A 71 22.85 -30.21 -7.66
N ASP A 72 23.19 -30.26 -6.39
CA ASP A 72 23.58 -31.51 -5.72
C ASP A 72 22.39 -32.23 -5.07
N ALA A 73 22.58 -33.51 -4.69
CA ALA A 73 21.54 -34.34 -4.09
C ALA A 73 21.13 -33.86 -2.66
N ASN A 74 21.97 -33.09 -1.96
CA ASN A 74 21.65 -32.62 -0.61
C ASN A 74 20.54 -31.56 -0.62
N ILE A 75 20.51 -30.72 -1.66
CA ILE A 75 19.42 -29.76 -1.86
C ILE A 75 18.08 -30.49 -1.99
N LEU A 76 18.05 -31.59 -2.75
CA LEU A 76 16.85 -32.40 -2.92
C LEU A 76 16.42 -33.10 -1.62
N LYS A 77 17.38 -33.59 -0.84
CA LYS A 77 17.11 -34.18 0.47
C LYS A 77 16.52 -33.17 1.44
N ASN A 78 17.05 -31.95 1.46
CA ASN A 78 16.54 -30.84 2.27
C ASN A 78 15.12 -30.45 1.85
N LEU A 79 14.86 -30.41 0.55
CA LEU A 79 13.51 -30.13 0.02
C LEU A 79 12.49 -31.17 0.53
N VAL A 80 12.86 -32.46 0.49
CA VAL A 80 12.02 -33.55 1.04
C VAL A 80 11.83 -33.39 2.53
N GLY A 81 12.90 -33.05 3.26
CA GLY A 81 12.85 -32.78 4.71
C GLY A 81 11.85 -31.69 5.04
N THR A 82 11.90 -30.57 4.33
CA THR A 82 10.99 -29.43 4.49
C THR A 82 9.54 -29.81 4.15
N LEU A 83 9.32 -30.52 3.04
CA LEU A 83 8.02 -31.00 2.64
C LEU A 83 7.34 -31.83 3.73
N VAL A 84 8.09 -32.79 4.29
CA VAL A 84 7.56 -33.71 5.34
C VAL A 84 7.37 -32.97 6.67
N PHE A 85 8.35 -32.17 7.07
CA PHE A 85 8.33 -31.49 8.38
C PHE A 85 7.19 -30.44 8.46
N LYS A 86 6.89 -29.79 7.36
CA LYS A 86 5.86 -28.74 7.28
C LYS A 86 4.49 -29.22 6.79
N ASP A 87 4.41 -30.49 6.37
CA ASP A 87 3.18 -31.12 5.84
C ASP A 87 2.55 -30.36 4.67
N TYR A 88 3.41 -29.88 3.74
CA TYR A 88 2.94 -29.25 2.49
C TYR A 88 2.42 -30.31 1.52
N SER A 89 1.48 -29.90 0.67
CA SER A 89 0.91 -30.79 -0.35
C SER A 89 1.96 -31.20 -1.39
N GLU A 90 2.80 -30.25 -1.81
CA GLU A 90 3.89 -30.46 -2.77
C GLU A 90 5.07 -29.54 -2.45
N ALA A 91 6.24 -29.93 -2.96
CA ALA A 91 7.42 -29.07 -3.01
C ALA A 91 8.02 -29.05 -4.41
N TRP A 92 8.42 -27.87 -4.87
CA TRP A 92 9.03 -27.67 -6.18
C TRP A 92 10.46 -27.17 -6.01
N LEU A 93 11.38 -27.70 -6.83
CA LEU A 93 12.71 -27.14 -6.97
C LEU A 93 12.85 -26.51 -8.36
N VAL A 94 13.14 -25.22 -8.38
CA VAL A 94 13.34 -24.45 -9.61
C VAL A 94 14.81 -24.02 -9.68
N SER A 95 15.52 -24.38 -10.75
CA SER A 95 16.95 -24.13 -10.88
C SER A 95 17.33 -23.53 -12.24
N THR A 96 18.20 -22.51 -12.21
CA THR A 96 18.79 -21.91 -13.42
C THR A 96 19.94 -22.74 -14.00
N VAL A 97 20.33 -23.85 -13.34
CA VAL A 97 21.40 -24.75 -13.78
C VAL A 97 20.90 -26.19 -13.79
N GLU A 98 21.64 -27.03 -14.54
CA GLU A 98 21.37 -28.47 -14.64
C GLU A 98 21.54 -29.18 -13.28
N TYR A 99 20.87 -30.30 -13.14
CA TYR A 99 21.06 -31.23 -12.03
C TYR A 99 22.34 -32.03 -12.18
N GLY A 100 23.13 -32.15 -11.14
CA GLY A 100 24.32 -32.99 -11.07
C GLY A 100 23.98 -34.50 -11.20
N LYS A 101 24.98 -35.34 -11.41
CA LYS A 101 24.78 -36.76 -11.62
C LYS A 101 24.00 -37.47 -10.50
N GLU A 102 24.35 -37.14 -9.23
CA GLU A 102 23.70 -37.75 -8.07
C GLU A 102 22.28 -37.22 -7.89
N ALA A 103 22.05 -35.90 -8.15
CA ALA A 103 20.73 -35.33 -8.15
C ALA A 103 19.82 -35.92 -9.23
N LYS A 104 20.33 -36.14 -10.45
CA LYS A 104 19.60 -36.84 -11.51
C LYS A 104 19.24 -38.30 -11.13
N GLY A 105 20.14 -39.00 -10.39
CA GLY A 105 19.87 -40.31 -9.80
C GLY A 105 18.70 -40.24 -8.79
N PHE A 106 18.76 -39.30 -7.86
CA PHE A 106 17.70 -39.07 -6.87
C PHE A 106 16.35 -38.78 -7.53
N ILE A 107 16.32 -37.88 -8.52
CA ILE A 107 15.10 -37.54 -9.26
C ILE A 107 14.50 -38.77 -9.95
N LYS A 108 15.33 -39.61 -10.55
CA LYS A 108 14.89 -40.86 -11.20
C LYS A 108 14.24 -41.77 -10.17
N GLU A 109 14.94 -42.07 -9.06
CA GLU A 109 14.41 -42.92 -7.99
C GLU A 109 13.12 -42.34 -7.37
N TRP A 110 13.00 -41.00 -7.29
CA TRP A 110 11.78 -40.37 -6.80
C TRP A 110 10.61 -40.56 -7.76
N LYS A 111 10.82 -40.37 -9.05
CA LYS A 111 9.80 -40.59 -10.11
C LYS A 111 9.34 -42.03 -10.23
N ASP A 112 10.18 -42.99 -9.84
CA ASP A 112 9.84 -44.43 -9.84
C ASP A 112 8.97 -44.82 -8.62
N LYS A 113 8.72 -43.94 -7.66
CA LYS A 113 7.84 -44.16 -6.50
C LYS A 113 6.35 -44.22 -6.91
N PRO A 114 5.47 -44.78 -6.07
CA PRO A 114 4.02 -44.73 -6.30
C PRO A 114 3.55 -43.31 -6.64
N LYS A 115 2.60 -43.20 -7.57
CA LYS A 115 2.16 -41.94 -8.16
C LYS A 115 1.82 -40.88 -7.09
N GLU A 116 1.18 -41.27 -5.99
CA GLU A 116 0.82 -40.38 -4.87
C GLU A 116 2.03 -39.77 -4.17
N GLN A 117 3.16 -40.45 -4.16
CA GLN A 117 4.42 -39.94 -3.61
C GLN A 117 5.23 -39.19 -4.68
N ALA A 118 5.29 -39.71 -5.89
CA ALA A 118 6.05 -39.13 -6.99
C ALA A 118 5.57 -37.71 -7.33
N THR A 119 4.24 -37.46 -7.22
CA THR A 119 3.63 -36.14 -7.50
C THR A 119 3.88 -35.10 -6.43
N LYS A 120 4.41 -35.50 -5.25
CA LYS A 120 4.72 -34.54 -4.19
C LYS A 120 5.96 -33.67 -4.44
N LEU A 121 6.81 -34.06 -5.39
CA LEU A 121 7.97 -33.25 -5.80
C LEU A 121 7.93 -32.98 -7.29
N SER A 122 8.17 -31.73 -7.62
CA SER A 122 8.36 -31.27 -9.00
C SER A 122 9.74 -30.62 -9.16
N PHE A 123 10.39 -30.88 -10.27
CA PHE A 123 11.74 -30.42 -10.53
C PHE A 123 11.77 -29.68 -11.88
N TYR A 124 12.16 -28.41 -11.84
CA TYR A 124 12.24 -27.55 -13.01
C TYR A 124 13.69 -27.22 -13.32
N ASP A 125 14.19 -27.79 -14.42
CA ASP A 125 15.46 -27.42 -15.01
C ASP A 125 15.34 -26.14 -15.86
N PRO A 126 16.46 -25.59 -16.38
CA PRO A 126 16.44 -24.35 -17.17
C PRO A 126 15.47 -24.38 -18.36
N LEU A 127 15.39 -25.49 -19.08
CA LEU A 127 14.53 -25.61 -20.25
C LEU A 127 13.04 -25.71 -19.83
N GLN A 128 12.76 -26.43 -18.77
CA GLN A 128 11.41 -26.57 -18.25
C GLN A 128 10.87 -25.22 -17.69
N ILE A 129 11.71 -24.41 -17.06
CA ILE A 129 11.36 -23.06 -16.64
C ILE A 129 10.99 -22.21 -17.86
N ILE A 130 11.85 -22.16 -18.88
CA ILE A 130 11.61 -21.39 -20.10
C ILE A 130 10.29 -21.82 -20.76
N ASN A 131 10.07 -23.12 -20.94
CA ASN A 131 8.85 -23.64 -21.55
C ASN A 131 7.60 -23.26 -20.70
N SER A 132 7.67 -23.40 -19.39
CA SER A 132 6.57 -23.02 -18.50
C SER A 132 6.26 -21.52 -18.57
N LEU A 133 7.27 -20.66 -18.70
CA LEU A 133 7.10 -19.21 -18.90
C LEU A 133 6.44 -18.89 -20.25
N ILE A 134 6.78 -19.63 -21.30
CA ILE A 134 6.17 -19.48 -22.62
C ILE A 134 4.70 -19.96 -22.59
N ASP A 135 4.46 -21.16 -22.07
CA ASP A 135 3.11 -21.74 -21.97
C ASP A 135 2.16 -20.87 -21.12
N SER A 136 2.69 -20.26 -20.08
CA SER A 136 1.95 -19.32 -19.22
C SER A 136 1.90 -17.88 -19.78
N LYS A 137 2.43 -17.67 -21.01
CA LYS A 137 2.46 -16.36 -21.70
C LYS A 137 3.19 -15.25 -20.92
N VAL A 138 4.10 -15.61 -20.03
CA VAL A 138 4.95 -14.64 -19.30
C VAL A 138 6.04 -14.11 -20.24
N ILE A 139 6.52 -14.96 -21.16
CA ILE A 139 7.43 -14.58 -22.25
C ILE A 139 6.93 -15.20 -23.58
N GLN A 140 7.43 -14.69 -24.70
CA GLN A 140 7.27 -15.29 -26.02
C GLN A 140 8.45 -16.23 -26.35
N ASN A 141 8.29 -17.04 -27.36
CA ASN A 141 9.40 -17.82 -27.93
C ASN A 141 10.53 -16.88 -28.38
N CYS A 142 11.78 -17.33 -28.29
CA CYS A 142 12.90 -16.53 -28.76
C CYS A 142 12.74 -16.15 -30.25
N PRO A 143 13.02 -14.90 -30.64
CA PRO A 143 12.71 -14.34 -31.96
C PRO A 143 13.79 -14.67 -32.99
N THR A 144 14.00 -15.96 -33.25
CA THR A 144 15.06 -16.44 -34.12
C THR A 144 14.97 -15.89 -35.55
N ASP A 145 13.76 -15.85 -36.13
CA ASP A 145 13.54 -15.32 -37.48
C ASP A 145 13.82 -13.82 -37.59
N LEU A 146 13.37 -13.07 -36.60
CA LEU A 146 13.64 -11.61 -36.49
C LEU A 146 15.14 -11.36 -36.32
N ALA A 147 15.79 -12.11 -35.43
CA ALA A 147 17.23 -11.97 -35.18
C ALA A 147 18.04 -12.30 -36.45
N THR A 148 17.66 -13.34 -37.17
CA THR A 148 18.33 -13.73 -38.43
C THR A 148 18.19 -12.60 -39.45
N SER A 149 17.06 -11.91 -39.53
CA SER A 149 16.90 -10.79 -40.46
C SER A 149 17.77 -9.58 -40.08
N HIS A 150 18.10 -9.38 -38.78
CA HIS A 150 18.93 -8.29 -38.33
C HIS A 150 20.44 -8.50 -38.51
N ILE A 151 20.92 -9.76 -38.56
CA ILE A 151 22.36 -10.07 -38.64
C ILE A 151 22.86 -10.21 -40.07
N GLY A 152 21.96 -10.36 -41.06
CA GLY A 152 22.32 -10.61 -42.48
C GLY A 152 22.95 -11.99 -42.70
N SER A 153 23.24 -12.30 -43.96
CA SER A 153 23.67 -13.66 -44.40
C SER A 153 25.11 -14.05 -44.00
N ILE A 154 25.88 -13.17 -43.43
CA ILE A 154 27.33 -13.40 -43.16
C ILE A 154 27.58 -13.86 -41.72
N ASN A 155 26.67 -13.57 -40.81
CA ASN A 155 26.80 -13.87 -39.38
C ASN A 155 25.91 -15.04 -38.98
N LEU A 156 26.37 -15.84 -38.01
CA LEU A 156 25.59 -16.89 -37.38
C LEU A 156 25.06 -16.40 -36.04
N LEU A 157 23.91 -16.92 -35.67
CA LEU A 157 23.32 -16.68 -34.35
C LEU A 157 23.79 -17.75 -33.36
N GLY A 158 24.27 -17.35 -32.20
CA GLY A 158 24.66 -18.27 -31.15
C GLY A 158 23.47 -18.77 -30.31
N GLU A 159 23.77 -19.39 -29.17
CA GLU A 159 22.75 -19.94 -28.30
C GLU A 159 21.91 -18.81 -27.64
N TRP A 160 20.59 -18.98 -27.64
CA TRP A 160 19.67 -18.08 -26.95
C TRP A 160 19.75 -18.22 -25.42
N ILE A 161 19.83 -17.08 -24.73
CA ILE A 161 19.86 -16.97 -23.29
C ILE A 161 18.70 -16.07 -22.87
N LEU A 162 17.84 -16.58 -21.98
CA LEU A 162 16.87 -15.76 -21.27
C LEU A 162 17.58 -15.07 -20.10
N LEU A 163 17.84 -13.78 -20.24
CA LEU A 163 18.41 -12.96 -19.17
C LEU A 163 17.30 -12.47 -18.23
N VAL A 164 17.40 -12.86 -16.97
CA VAL A 164 16.56 -12.36 -15.88
C VAL A 164 17.35 -11.30 -15.16
N THR A 165 16.97 -10.05 -15.34
CA THR A 165 17.71 -8.88 -14.82
C THR A 165 16.83 -8.00 -13.96
N PRO A 166 17.38 -7.11 -13.13
CA PRO A 166 16.61 -6.06 -12.44
C PRO A 166 15.88 -5.11 -13.43
N TYR A 167 16.29 -5.13 -14.69
CA TYR A 167 15.78 -4.25 -15.75
C TYR A 167 14.67 -4.90 -16.58
N GLY A 168 14.41 -6.19 -16.40
CA GLY A 168 13.41 -6.95 -17.13
C GLY A 168 13.89 -8.31 -17.60
N LEU A 169 13.08 -8.95 -18.46
CA LEU A 169 13.36 -10.23 -19.09
C LEU A 169 13.75 -9.99 -20.54
N PHE A 170 14.91 -10.51 -20.93
CA PHE A 170 15.43 -10.30 -22.28
C PHE A 170 15.87 -11.61 -22.91
N TRP A 171 15.52 -11.80 -24.19
CA TRP A 171 16.18 -12.76 -25.03
C TRP A 171 17.48 -12.18 -25.56
N ALA A 172 18.60 -12.77 -25.21
CA ALA A 172 19.92 -12.39 -25.69
C ALA A 172 20.57 -13.52 -26.48
N ALA A 173 21.15 -13.20 -27.62
CA ALA A 173 21.93 -14.13 -28.39
C ALA A 173 23.18 -13.49 -28.98
N PRO A 174 24.38 -14.09 -28.84
CA PRO A 174 25.59 -13.58 -29.47
C PRO A 174 25.53 -13.78 -30.98
N THR A 175 26.01 -12.79 -31.72
CA THR A 175 26.26 -12.90 -33.15
C THR A 175 27.68 -13.39 -33.36
N ILE A 176 27.87 -14.38 -34.22
CA ILE A 176 29.15 -15.03 -34.50
C ILE A 176 29.60 -14.62 -35.89
N SER A 177 30.72 -13.91 -35.97
CA SER A 177 31.36 -13.53 -37.24
C SER A 177 32.71 -14.21 -37.33
N GLY A 178 32.93 -14.95 -38.43
CA GLY A 178 34.17 -15.70 -38.61
C GLY A 178 34.50 -16.72 -37.53
N GLY A 179 33.47 -17.24 -36.85
CA GLY A 179 33.60 -18.22 -35.76
C GLY A 179 33.83 -17.60 -34.36
N ILE A 180 33.85 -16.27 -34.26
CA ILE A 180 34.08 -15.52 -33.00
C ILE A 180 32.81 -14.77 -32.64
N PRO A 181 32.31 -14.87 -31.38
CA PRO A 181 31.24 -14.02 -30.89
C PRO A 181 31.69 -12.55 -30.87
N THR A 182 30.91 -11.67 -31.46
CA THR A 182 31.25 -10.23 -31.57
C THR A 182 30.29 -9.29 -30.86
N ASN A 183 29.00 -9.45 -31.13
CA ASN A 183 27.95 -8.61 -30.57
C ASN A 183 26.85 -9.47 -29.96
N VAL A 184 25.97 -8.86 -29.22
CA VAL A 184 24.77 -9.48 -28.63
C VAL A 184 23.54 -8.77 -29.17
N LEU A 185 22.62 -9.54 -29.74
CA LEU A 185 21.27 -9.09 -30.00
C LEU A 185 20.44 -9.30 -28.75
N CYS A 186 19.72 -8.26 -28.34
CA CYS A 186 18.89 -8.26 -27.15
C CYS A 186 17.44 -7.88 -27.52
N TYR A 187 16.48 -8.68 -27.10
CA TYR A 187 15.05 -8.49 -27.36
C TYR A 187 14.28 -8.53 -26.04
N TYR A 188 13.23 -7.72 -25.90
CA TYR A 188 12.30 -7.88 -24.79
C TYR A 188 11.61 -9.26 -24.89
N ALA A 189 11.69 -10.06 -23.83
CA ALA A 189 11.17 -11.42 -23.87
C ALA A 189 9.63 -11.51 -23.92
N ASN A 190 8.92 -10.46 -23.57
CA ASN A 190 7.46 -10.41 -23.54
C ASN A 190 6.81 -10.10 -24.90
N ASN A 191 7.50 -9.38 -25.80
CA ASN A 191 6.95 -8.94 -27.08
C ASN A 191 7.86 -9.15 -28.27
N ASN A 192 9.09 -9.64 -28.05
CA ASN A 192 10.13 -9.85 -29.09
C ASN A 192 10.56 -8.57 -29.82
N GLU A 193 10.33 -7.39 -29.25
CA GLU A 193 10.88 -6.15 -29.82
C GLU A 193 12.38 -6.06 -29.54
N LEU A 194 13.14 -5.58 -30.52
CA LEU A 194 14.56 -5.35 -30.37
C LEU A 194 14.82 -4.24 -29.33
N VAL A 195 15.72 -4.48 -28.40
CA VAL A 195 16.13 -3.44 -27.44
C VAL A 195 17.03 -2.46 -28.16
N ASP A 196 16.53 -1.25 -28.43
CA ASP A 196 17.25 -0.15 -29.10
C ASP A 196 17.69 0.97 -28.13
N ASP A 197 17.31 0.88 -26.85
CA ASP A 197 17.76 1.75 -25.78
C ASP A 197 19.20 1.44 -25.37
N TYR A 198 20.14 2.28 -25.83
CA TYR A 198 21.56 2.11 -25.55
C TYR A 198 21.91 2.23 -24.05
N ALA A 199 21.19 3.03 -23.29
CA ALA A 199 21.42 3.15 -21.85
C ALA A 199 20.99 1.88 -21.12
N LEU A 200 19.92 1.23 -21.59
CA LEU A 200 19.49 -0.06 -21.07
C LEU A 200 20.47 -1.17 -21.48
N LEU A 201 20.93 -1.17 -22.75
CA LEU A 201 21.91 -2.14 -23.23
C LEU A 201 23.24 -2.03 -22.46
N ASP A 202 23.71 -0.84 -22.14
CA ASP A 202 24.89 -0.62 -21.30
C ASP A 202 24.70 -1.23 -19.90
N LYS A 203 23.53 -1.02 -19.29
CA LYS A 203 23.21 -1.60 -17.98
C LYS A 203 23.13 -3.13 -18.02
N ILE A 204 22.53 -3.71 -19.06
CA ILE A 204 22.50 -5.18 -19.23
C ILE A 204 23.94 -5.70 -19.39
N ALA A 205 24.77 -5.02 -20.15
CA ALA A 205 26.18 -5.40 -20.36
C ALA A 205 27.04 -5.32 -19.08
N GLU A 206 26.68 -4.42 -18.13
CA GLU A 206 27.33 -4.30 -16.83
C GLU A 206 26.94 -5.44 -15.86
N THR A 207 25.83 -6.14 -16.13
CA THR A 207 25.43 -7.26 -15.29
C THR A 207 26.37 -8.46 -15.48
N ASP A 208 26.41 -9.33 -14.46
CA ASP A 208 27.24 -10.54 -14.50
C ASP A 208 26.55 -11.63 -15.32
N THR A 209 26.92 -11.73 -16.60
CA THR A 209 26.39 -12.71 -17.58
C THR A 209 27.50 -13.48 -18.26
N SER A 210 27.15 -14.61 -18.89
CA SER A 210 28.08 -15.37 -19.78
C SER A 210 28.43 -14.59 -21.06
N LEU A 211 27.73 -13.49 -21.35
CA LEU A 211 27.95 -12.61 -22.51
C LEU A 211 28.88 -11.42 -22.19
N ASN A 212 29.51 -11.41 -21.03
CA ASN A 212 30.43 -10.36 -20.64
C ASN A 212 31.61 -10.24 -21.63
N GLY A 213 31.92 -9.01 -21.99
CA GLY A 213 32.97 -8.68 -22.96
C GLY A 213 32.51 -8.57 -24.40
N LEU A 214 31.24 -8.90 -24.68
CA LEU A 214 30.64 -8.65 -26.00
C LEU A 214 29.93 -7.31 -26.06
N SER A 215 29.82 -6.74 -27.25
CA SER A 215 29.08 -5.48 -27.46
C SER A 215 27.60 -5.73 -27.61
N PHE A 216 26.79 -5.06 -26.77
CA PHE A 216 25.33 -5.10 -26.86
C PHE A 216 24.76 -4.02 -27.80
N LYS A 217 25.61 -3.22 -28.45
CA LYS A 217 25.18 -2.09 -29.28
C LYS A 217 25.14 -2.45 -30.74
N LEU A 218 24.01 -2.21 -31.37
CA LEU A 218 23.87 -2.27 -32.83
C LEU A 218 24.15 -0.89 -33.45
N PRO A 219 24.67 -0.81 -34.69
CA PRO A 219 24.86 0.46 -35.36
C PRO A 219 23.52 1.15 -35.63
N ARG A 220 23.39 2.39 -35.21
CA ARG A 220 22.16 3.19 -35.39
C ARG A 220 21.93 3.51 -36.88
N ILE A 221 20.73 3.22 -37.37
CA ILE A 221 20.21 3.75 -38.63
C ILE A 221 19.72 5.18 -38.33
N ASN A 222 20.39 6.20 -38.89
CA ASN A 222 20.04 7.60 -38.70
C ASN A 222 18.66 7.94 -39.30
N LYS A 223 17.61 7.98 -38.47
CA LYS A 223 16.39 8.72 -38.83
C LYS A 223 16.65 10.22 -38.63
N SER A 224 16.13 11.06 -39.51
CA SER A 224 16.46 12.46 -39.66
C SER A 224 16.27 13.29 -38.37
N LYS A 225 17.35 13.71 -37.73
CA LYS A 225 17.42 14.58 -36.54
C LYS A 225 16.76 15.95 -36.73
N VAL A 226 16.59 16.41 -37.97
CA VAL A 226 16.12 17.79 -38.25
C VAL A 226 14.64 17.98 -38.01
N ALA A 227 13.82 16.96 -38.33
CA ALA A 227 12.35 17.04 -38.14
C ALA A 227 11.92 17.00 -36.65
N GLU A 228 12.65 16.27 -35.81
CA GLU A 228 12.34 16.19 -34.36
C GLU A 228 12.65 17.52 -33.65
N ILE A 229 13.71 18.24 -34.06
CA ILE A 229 14.11 19.54 -33.46
C ILE A 229 13.11 20.63 -33.83
N GLU A 230 12.53 20.60 -35.03
CA GLU A 230 11.50 21.58 -35.45
C GLU A 230 10.18 21.37 -34.73
N ALA A 231 9.77 20.13 -34.49
CA ALA A 231 8.55 19.78 -33.72
C ALA A 231 8.62 20.29 -32.26
N LEU A 232 9.80 20.33 -31.63
CA LEU A 232 9.96 20.83 -30.25
C LEU A 232 9.58 22.32 -30.07
N LYS A 233 9.59 23.12 -31.14
CA LYS A 233 9.26 24.56 -31.07
C LYS A 233 7.76 24.83 -30.93
N THR A 234 6.93 23.88 -31.25
CA THR A 234 5.45 24.01 -31.31
C THR A 234 4.73 23.45 -30.09
N VAL A 235 5.41 22.66 -29.25
CA VAL A 235 4.76 21.99 -28.12
C VAL A 235 4.64 22.92 -26.91
N SER A 236 3.41 23.15 -26.46
CA SER A 236 3.12 23.89 -25.23
C SER A 236 3.19 22.98 -24.00
N VAL A 237 4.08 23.30 -23.08
CA VAL A 237 4.24 22.55 -21.83
C VAL A 237 3.38 23.14 -20.72
N VAL A 238 2.54 22.33 -20.12
CA VAL A 238 1.63 22.73 -19.06
C VAL A 238 2.24 22.43 -17.69
N GLN A 239 2.32 23.45 -16.84
CA GLN A 239 2.73 23.29 -15.46
C GLN A 239 1.55 22.91 -14.58
N ILE A 240 1.83 22.24 -13.45
CA ILE A 240 0.83 21.91 -12.44
C ILE A 240 0.16 23.21 -11.97
N GLN A 241 -1.17 23.26 -12.12
CA GLN A 241 -2.01 24.36 -11.63
C GLN A 241 -2.59 23.99 -10.27
N THR A 242 -2.48 24.93 -9.33
CA THR A 242 -3.17 24.84 -8.03
C THR A 242 -4.58 25.41 -8.11
N GLY A 243 -5.39 25.10 -7.12
CA GLY A 243 -6.73 25.67 -7.01
C GLY A 243 -6.69 27.19 -6.89
N GLU A 244 -7.73 27.87 -7.33
CA GLU A 244 -7.92 29.32 -7.17
C GLU A 244 -8.55 29.67 -5.84
N ALA A 245 -9.42 28.82 -5.34
CA ALA A 245 -10.09 28.95 -4.04
C ALA A 245 -9.85 27.71 -3.19
N TRP A 246 -10.13 27.81 -1.90
CA TRP A 246 -10.06 26.66 -1.00
C TRP A 246 -11.00 25.54 -1.44
N SER A 247 -12.18 25.85 -1.93
CA SER A 247 -13.18 24.86 -2.41
C SER A 247 -12.87 24.23 -3.77
N ASP A 248 -11.73 24.58 -4.40
CA ASP A 248 -11.29 24.00 -5.67
C ASP A 248 -10.76 22.58 -5.48
N TYR A 249 -11.08 21.68 -6.41
CA TYR A 249 -10.62 20.29 -6.42
C TYR A 249 -9.21 20.09 -6.99
N ARG A 250 -8.65 21.10 -7.63
CA ARG A 250 -7.25 21.10 -8.07
C ARG A 250 -6.29 20.97 -6.88
N PRO A 251 -5.02 20.65 -7.10
CA PRO A 251 -4.02 20.61 -6.04
C PRO A 251 -4.12 21.81 -5.09
N ALA A 252 -4.00 21.56 -3.79
CA ALA A 252 -4.12 22.62 -2.78
C ALA A 252 -3.13 23.74 -3.03
N ARG A 253 -3.56 24.98 -2.83
CA ARG A 253 -2.67 26.15 -2.83
C ARG A 253 -1.58 25.98 -1.76
N PRO A 254 -0.37 26.50 -1.97
CA PRO A 254 0.71 26.39 -0.98
C PRO A 254 0.35 26.92 0.42
N GLU A 255 -0.52 27.91 0.52
CA GLU A 255 -1.04 28.47 1.78
C GLU A 255 -2.01 27.53 2.49
N ASP A 256 -2.78 26.73 1.72
CA ASP A 256 -3.74 25.76 2.25
C ASP A 256 -3.11 24.39 2.50
N PHE A 257 -1.85 24.23 2.15
CA PHE A 257 -1.15 22.97 2.28
C PHE A 257 -0.82 22.68 3.75
N VAL A 258 -1.23 21.51 4.22
CA VAL A 258 -1.10 21.09 5.62
C VAL A 258 -0.22 19.85 5.76
N GLY A 259 0.51 19.81 6.85
CA GLY A 259 1.28 18.63 7.25
C GLY A 259 2.47 18.35 6.32
N ARG A 260 2.82 17.09 6.16
CA ARG A 260 3.87 16.58 5.26
C ARG A 260 5.27 17.19 5.49
N VAL A 261 5.53 17.76 6.64
CA VAL A 261 6.82 18.44 6.93
C VAL A 261 7.99 17.49 6.70
N LYS A 262 7.88 16.25 7.20
CA LYS A 262 8.91 15.22 7.03
C LYS A 262 9.13 14.84 5.56
N ASP A 263 8.06 14.85 4.75
CA ASP A 263 8.14 14.50 3.32
C ASP A 263 8.86 15.62 2.55
N ILE A 264 8.54 16.87 2.86
CA ILE A 264 9.18 18.06 2.31
C ILE A 264 10.66 18.08 2.69
N ASP A 265 10.99 17.89 3.96
CA ASP A 265 12.37 17.94 4.45
C ASP A 265 13.19 16.80 3.85
N TYR A 266 12.63 15.59 3.72
CA TYR A 266 13.29 14.46 3.07
C TYR A 266 13.73 14.78 1.63
N ILE A 267 12.85 15.42 0.85
CA ILE A 267 13.15 15.79 -0.55
C ILE A 267 14.18 16.93 -0.59
N PHE A 268 14.06 17.95 0.27
CA PHE A 268 15.05 19.03 0.32
C PHE A 268 16.42 18.55 0.83
N ASP A 269 16.47 17.58 1.73
CA ASP A 269 17.72 16.95 2.16
C ASP A 269 18.35 16.12 1.03
N PHE A 270 17.52 15.47 0.20
CA PHE A 270 18.01 14.85 -1.03
C PHE A 270 18.62 15.91 -2.00
N PHE A 271 17.96 17.03 -2.21
CA PHE A 271 18.50 18.14 -3.04
C PHE A 271 19.83 18.69 -2.48
N LYS A 272 19.96 18.83 -1.18
CA LYS A 272 21.22 19.24 -0.54
C LYS A 272 22.32 18.21 -0.79
N ARG A 273 22.04 16.93 -0.62
CA ARG A 273 22.99 15.84 -0.87
C ARG A 273 23.49 15.81 -2.31
N ILE A 274 22.63 16.14 -3.30
CA ILE A 274 23.07 16.28 -4.69
C ILE A 274 24.07 17.42 -4.82
N LYS A 275 23.77 18.59 -4.28
CA LYS A 275 24.65 19.79 -4.32
C LYS A 275 25.98 19.58 -3.60
N GLU A 276 26.00 18.76 -2.56
CA GLU A 276 27.18 18.41 -1.78
C GLU A 276 27.96 17.24 -2.38
N ASN A 277 27.52 16.71 -3.53
CA ASN A 277 28.08 15.50 -4.16
C ASN A 277 28.12 14.27 -3.20
N SER A 278 27.24 14.24 -2.20
CA SER A 278 27.16 13.16 -1.22
C SER A 278 26.22 12.01 -1.67
N THR A 279 25.64 12.10 -2.85
CA THR A 279 24.85 11.06 -3.51
C THR A 279 25.04 11.05 -5.02
N ASN A 280 25.07 9.85 -5.59
CA ASN A 280 25.07 9.65 -7.04
C ASN A 280 23.67 9.65 -7.64
N THR A 281 22.64 9.54 -6.81
CA THR A 281 21.24 9.50 -7.24
C THR A 281 20.80 10.86 -7.78
N ARG A 282 20.09 10.86 -8.91
CA ARG A 282 19.55 12.06 -9.58
C ARG A 282 18.05 11.98 -9.83
N ILE A 283 17.40 10.93 -9.32
CA ILE A 283 15.98 10.69 -9.51
C ILE A 283 15.28 10.59 -8.15
N PHE A 284 14.12 11.19 -8.04
CA PHE A 284 13.22 10.95 -6.90
C PHE A 284 11.81 10.64 -7.36
N ALA A 285 11.13 9.81 -6.58
CA ALA A 285 9.75 9.43 -6.80
C ALA A 285 8.89 9.79 -5.60
N ILE A 286 7.77 10.45 -5.84
CA ILE A 286 6.70 10.68 -4.87
C ILE A 286 5.61 9.65 -5.17
N THR A 287 5.40 8.69 -4.27
CA THR A 287 4.44 7.60 -4.48
C THR A 287 3.29 7.66 -3.49
N GLY A 288 2.21 7.04 -3.83
CA GLY A 288 1.00 6.97 -3.00
C GLY A 288 -0.25 6.81 -3.85
N ASN A 289 -1.32 6.33 -3.24
CA ASN A 289 -2.60 6.15 -3.89
C ASN A 289 -3.15 7.47 -4.45
N SER A 290 -4.17 7.38 -5.31
CA SER A 290 -4.86 8.57 -5.80
C SER A 290 -5.37 9.42 -4.63
N GLY A 291 -5.32 10.74 -4.78
CA GLY A 291 -5.82 11.67 -3.77
C GLY A 291 -4.98 11.83 -2.51
N MET A 292 -3.80 11.19 -2.40
CA MET A 292 -2.89 11.37 -1.25
C MET A 292 -2.16 12.71 -1.21
N GLY A 293 -2.40 13.59 -2.18
CA GLY A 293 -1.83 14.92 -2.23
C GLY A 293 -0.43 15.01 -2.86
N LYS A 294 -0.08 14.11 -3.78
CA LYS A 294 1.19 14.12 -4.53
C LYS A 294 1.40 15.45 -5.25
N SER A 295 0.44 15.88 -6.06
CA SER A 295 0.48 17.13 -6.82
C SER A 295 0.55 18.36 -5.91
N SER A 296 -0.20 18.35 -4.81
CA SER A 296 -0.16 19.43 -3.80
C SER A 296 1.21 19.51 -3.11
N LEU A 297 1.86 18.37 -2.86
CA LEU A 297 3.22 18.34 -2.32
C LEU A 297 4.21 18.93 -3.32
N ILE A 298 4.10 18.61 -4.61
CA ILE A 298 4.97 19.19 -5.66
C ILE A 298 4.78 20.72 -5.70
N ALA A 299 3.56 21.22 -5.66
CA ALA A 299 3.27 22.65 -5.61
C ALA A 299 3.89 23.33 -4.37
N LYS A 300 3.83 22.65 -3.22
CA LYS A 300 4.46 23.13 -1.97
C LYS A 300 5.98 23.12 -2.04
N LEU A 301 6.59 22.09 -2.64
CA LEU A 301 8.04 22.03 -2.87
C LEU A 301 8.50 23.19 -3.77
N LYS A 302 7.77 23.47 -4.87
CA LYS A 302 8.03 24.60 -5.76
C LYS A 302 7.93 25.94 -5.00
N ASN A 303 6.91 26.14 -4.20
CA ASN A 303 6.76 27.34 -3.34
C ASN A 303 7.91 27.47 -2.33
N LYS A 304 8.28 26.36 -1.63
CA LYS A 304 9.41 26.36 -0.67
C LYS A 304 10.75 26.67 -1.38
N ALA A 305 10.94 26.21 -2.61
CA ALA A 305 12.13 26.54 -3.42
C ALA A 305 12.18 28.02 -3.79
N SER A 306 11.03 28.65 -3.99
CA SER A 306 10.92 30.08 -4.33
C SER A 306 11.02 31.01 -3.13
N ASN A 307 11.03 30.51 -1.89
CA ASN A 307 11.15 31.31 -0.69
C ASN A 307 12.52 32.00 -0.60
N TYR A 308 12.59 33.12 0.13
CA TYR A 308 13.81 33.94 0.26
C TYR A 308 15.08 33.16 0.59
N GLN A 309 14.99 32.13 1.44
CA GLN A 309 16.13 31.29 1.83
C GLN A 309 16.62 30.33 0.72
N ASN A 310 15.76 29.98 -0.21
CA ASN A 310 15.98 28.92 -1.21
C ASN A 310 16.01 29.40 -2.66
N LYS A 311 15.44 30.57 -2.95
CA LYS A 311 15.19 31.08 -4.32
C LYS A 311 16.41 31.14 -5.25
N ASN A 312 17.62 31.26 -4.69
CA ASN A 312 18.87 31.30 -5.45
C ASN A 312 19.62 29.94 -5.42
N ARG A 313 19.06 28.94 -4.74
CA ARG A 313 19.70 27.63 -4.49
C ARG A 313 18.99 26.47 -5.17
N PHE A 314 17.66 26.54 -5.26
CA PHE A 314 16.82 25.48 -5.79
C PHE A 314 15.80 26.06 -6.75
N PHE A 315 15.66 25.45 -7.91
CA PHE A 315 14.62 25.75 -8.88
C PHE A 315 13.84 24.47 -9.18
N ILE A 316 12.52 24.52 -9.04
CA ILE A 316 11.65 23.38 -9.33
C ILE A 316 10.70 23.75 -10.45
N PHE A 317 10.77 23.01 -11.54
CA PHE A 317 9.83 23.08 -12.66
C PHE A 317 8.93 21.85 -12.63
N SER A 318 7.63 22.03 -12.55
CA SER A 318 6.65 20.97 -12.45
C SER A 318 5.80 20.89 -13.70
N VAL A 319 5.65 19.70 -14.25
CA VAL A 319 4.95 19.43 -15.51
C VAL A 319 3.76 18.52 -15.26
N ASP A 320 2.60 18.88 -15.80
CA ASP A 320 1.43 18.03 -15.88
C ASP A 320 1.53 17.12 -17.11
N ILE A 321 1.81 15.85 -16.91
CA ILE A 321 2.02 14.91 -18.02
C ILE A 321 0.73 14.60 -18.79
N ARG A 322 -0.44 14.88 -18.21
CA ARG A 322 -1.73 14.69 -18.88
C ARG A 322 -1.92 15.56 -20.11
N ALA A 323 -1.13 16.65 -20.23
CA ALA A 323 -1.13 17.50 -21.40
C ALA A 323 -0.25 16.96 -22.55
N ALA A 324 0.43 15.83 -22.35
CA ALA A 324 1.28 15.24 -23.38
C ALA A 324 0.48 14.72 -24.57
N THR A 325 0.89 15.11 -25.77
CA THR A 325 0.28 14.68 -27.04
C THR A 325 1.22 13.81 -27.87
N GLY A 326 2.52 13.84 -27.58
CA GLY A 326 3.55 13.09 -28.28
C GLY A 326 4.89 13.10 -27.51
N PRO A 327 5.86 12.27 -27.93
CA PRO A 327 7.15 12.10 -27.23
C PRO A 327 7.96 13.41 -27.13
N GLU A 328 7.74 14.37 -28.02
CA GLU A 328 8.35 15.69 -28.01
C GLU A 328 8.01 16.50 -26.76
N TYR A 329 6.87 16.20 -26.11
CA TYR A 329 6.45 16.85 -24.87
C TYR A 329 7.49 16.72 -23.76
N ILE A 330 8.14 15.57 -23.65
CA ILE A 330 9.18 15.29 -22.63
C ILE A 330 10.41 16.17 -22.86
N LEU A 331 10.87 16.24 -24.11
CA LEU A 331 12.05 17.06 -24.47
C LEU A 331 11.77 18.55 -24.37
N SER A 332 10.56 18.98 -24.79
CA SER A 332 10.09 20.36 -24.62
C SER A 332 9.99 20.73 -23.15
N SER A 333 9.54 19.82 -22.30
CA SER A 333 9.51 20.01 -20.84
C SER A 333 10.90 20.23 -20.25
N LEU A 334 11.89 19.42 -20.67
CA LEU A 334 13.29 19.60 -20.27
C LEU A 334 13.81 20.97 -20.72
N LEU A 335 13.67 21.28 -22.00
CA LEU A 335 14.20 22.53 -22.55
C LEU A 335 13.53 23.76 -21.91
N GLN A 336 12.23 23.73 -21.73
CA GLN A 336 11.51 24.82 -21.09
C GLN A 336 11.87 24.98 -19.61
N ALA A 337 12.08 23.85 -18.88
CA ALA A 337 12.56 23.89 -17.49
C ALA A 337 13.92 24.59 -17.39
N LEU A 338 14.87 24.21 -18.24
CA LEU A 338 16.21 24.80 -18.27
C LEU A 338 16.19 26.28 -18.68
N LYS A 339 15.46 26.63 -19.75
CA LYS A 339 15.29 28.03 -20.19
C LYS A 339 14.61 28.91 -19.15
N THR A 340 13.60 28.37 -18.47
CA THR A 340 12.93 29.11 -17.40
C THR A 340 13.84 29.29 -16.18
N ALA A 341 14.60 28.26 -15.81
CA ALA A 341 15.59 28.36 -14.73
C ALA A 341 16.67 29.40 -15.09
N GLN A 342 17.16 29.37 -16.30
CA GLN A 342 18.13 30.36 -16.80
C GLN A 342 17.58 31.79 -16.69
N LYS A 343 16.35 32.05 -17.16
CA LYS A 343 15.69 33.36 -17.02
C LYS A 343 15.53 33.79 -15.54
N ASN A 344 15.45 32.85 -14.61
CA ASN A 344 15.40 33.11 -13.18
C ASN A 344 16.80 33.20 -12.52
N GLY A 345 17.88 33.30 -13.28
CA GLY A 345 19.24 33.51 -12.77
C GLY A 345 19.98 32.22 -12.39
N PHE A 346 19.49 31.05 -12.76
CA PHE A 346 20.17 29.77 -12.55
C PHE A 346 21.16 29.52 -13.70
N GLY A 347 22.34 29.01 -13.35
CA GLY A 347 23.41 28.76 -14.29
C GLY A 347 23.90 30.01 -15.02
N THR A 348 24.66 29.82 -16.10
CA THR A 348 25.13 30.92 -16.92
C THR A 348 24.06 31.41 -17.89
N GLN A 349 24.02 32.75 -18.13
CA GLN A 349 22.98 33.37 -18.97
C GLN A 349 23.35 33.37 -20.46
N ASP A 350 24.66 33.23 -20.79
CA ASP A 350 25.19 33.46 -22.11
C ASP A 350 25.17 32.24 -23.03
N ILE A 351 24.59 31.11 -22.57
CA ILE A 351 24.49 29.88 -23.35
C ILE A 351 23.10 29.79 -23.98
N ASP A 352 23.03 29.69 -25.30
CA ASP A 352 21.78 29.30 -25.96
C ASP A 352 21.57 27.79 -25.84
N LEU A 353 20.47 27.43 -25.23
CA LEU A 353 20.14 26.04 -24.91
C LEU A 353 19.52 25.33 -26.12
N ILE A 354 20.32 24.51 -26.78
CA ILE A 354 19.96 23.77 -27.99
C ILE A 354 20.09 22.26 -27.72
N LEU A 355 19.06 21.48 -28.06
CA LEU A 355 19.09 20.03 -28.05
C LEU A 355 19.78 19.52 -29.31
N SER A 356 21.02 19.08 -29.22
CA SER A 356 21.79 18.50 -30.35
C SER A 356 21.74 16.98 -30.35
N ASP A 357 21.45 16.34 -29.21
CA ASP A 357 21.26 14.88 -29.06
C ASP A 357 19.89 14.57 -28.45
N VAL A 358 18.95 14.16 -29.26
CA VAL A 358 17.59 13.81 -28.87
C VAL A 358 17.54 12.50 -28.09
N GLY A 359 18.46 11.58 -28.33
CA GLY A 359 18.59 10.30 -27.64
C GLY A 359 19.13 10.44 -26.22
N ASN A 360 20.12 11.33 -26.03
CA ASN A 360 20.71 11.64 -24.72
C ASN A 360 20.71 13.16 -24.51
N PRO A 361 19.56 13.77 -24.25
CA PRO A 361 19.38 15.22 -24.28
C PRO A 361 20.26 15.96 -23.28
N LEU A 362 20.56 15.39 -22.13
CA LEU A 362 21.45 16.00 -21.13
C LEU A 362 22.93 15.97 -21.53
N ASN A 363 23.31 15.18 -22.53
CA ASN A 363 24.65 15.14 -23.10
C ASN A 363 24.83 16.13 -24.29
N SER A 364 23.76 16.84 -24.70
CA SER A 364 23.86 17.92 -25.70
C SER A 364 24.86 18.96 -25.21
N GLU A 365 25.79 19.38 -26.06
CA GLU A 365 26.97 20.20 -25.69
C GLU A 365 26.58 21.45 -24.91
N THR A 366 25.59 22.22 -25.39
CA THR A 366 25.16 23.47 -24.76
C THR A 366 24.43 23.18 -23.42
N ILE A 367 23.63 22.12 -23.36
CA ILE A 367 22.94 21.73 -22.15
C ILE A 367 23.95 21.26 -21.10
N LYS A 368 24.89 20.40 -21.47
CA LYS A 368 25.94 19.93 -20.57
C LYS A 368 26.73 21.07 -19.96
N LYS A 369 27.24 22.00 -20.79
CA LYS A 369 27.95 23.20 -20.32
C LYS A 369 27.10 24.06 -19.38
N TYR A 370 25.82 24.21 -19.68
CA TYR A 370 24.90 24.95 -18.82
C TYR A 370 24.71 24.24 -17.46
N LEU A 371 24.51 22.93 -17.46
CA LEU A 371 24.31 22.15 -16.22
C LEU A 371 25.58 22.13 -15.37
N GLU A 372 26.77 22.07 -15.96
CA GLU A 372 28.06 22.21 -15.26
C GLU A 372 28.18 23.58 -14.58
N SER A 373 27.61 24.63 -15.16
CA SER A 373 27.61 25.96 -14.55
C SER A 373 26.79 26.07 -13.28
N LEU A 374 25.83 25.17 -13.07
CA LEU A 374 25.04 25.11 -11.83
C LEU A 374 25.89 24.67 -10.63
N GLU A 375 26.87 23.80 -10.84
CA GLU A 375 27.76 23.33 -9.76
C GLU A 375 28.63 24.50 -9.27
N SER A 376 29.21 25.28 -10.19
CA SER A 376 30.03 26.43 -9.83
C SER A 376 29.27 27.48 -9.03
N LYS A 377 27.96 27.62 -9.26
CA LYS A 377 27.07 28.53 -8.54
C LYS A 377 26.36 27.90 -7.34
N ASN A 378 26.65 26.65 -7.05
CA ASN A 378 26.00 25.89 -5.99
C ASN A 378 24.46 25.91 -6.07
N GLN A 379 23.94 25.76 -7.30
CA GLN A 379 22.54 25.77 -7.65
C GLN A 379 22.07 24.37 -8.06
N LEU A 380 20.78 24.09 -7.96
CA LEU A 380 20.17 22.83 -8.40
C LEU A 380 18.85 23.11 -9.11
N ILE A 381 18.63 22.42 -10.22
CA ILE A 381 17.36 22.40 -10.95
C ILE A 381 16.71 21.03 -10.79
N ALA A 382 15.44 21.00 -10.45
CA ALA A 382 14.61 19.81 -10.43
C ALA A 382 13.47 19.94 -11.45
N LEU A 383 13.36 19.00 -12.38
CA LEU A 383 12.21 18.84 -13.27
C LEU A 383 11.34 17.71 -12.75
N VAL A 384 10.06 17.99 -12.51
CA VAL A 384 9.13 17.04 -11.87
C VAL A 384 7.95 16.79 -12.79
N PHE A 385 7.72 15.53 -13.14
CA PHE A 385 6.55 15.05 -13.89
C PHE A 385 5.47 14.56 -12.93
N ASP A 386 4.30 15.17 -12.98
CA ASP A 386 3.13 14.74 -12.20
C ASP A 386 2.20 13.84 -13.03
N GLN A 387 1.45 12.97 -12.38
CA GLN A 387 0.53 12.00 -12.98
C GLN A 387 1.24 11.05 -13.97
N PHE A 388 2.42 10.58 -13.61
CA PHE A 388 3.29 9.78 -14.47
C PHE A 388 2.64 8.45 -14.89
N GLU A 389 1.72 7.92 -14.10
CA GLU A 389 0.93 6.74 -14.39
C GLU A 389 0.06 6.85 -15.66
N GLU A 390 -0.32 8.04 -16.06
CA GLU A 390 -1.13 8.24 -17.27
C GLU A 390 -0.39 7.83 -18.54
N LEU A 391 0.94 7.93 -18.55
CA LEU A 391 1.75 7.59 -19.71
C LEU A 391 1.69 6.11 -20.11
N TYR A 392 1.44 5.23 -19.15
CA TYR A 392 1.40 3.79 -19.43
C TYR A 392 -0.01 3.21 -19.34
N SER A 393 -0.99 4.02 -18.92
CA SER A 393 -2.38 3.59 -18.87
C SER A 393 -3.03 3.48 -20.24
N LYS A 394 -2.40 4.08 -21.28
CA LYS A 394 -2.92 4.19 -22.62
C LYS A 394 -1.90 3.84 -23.71
N PRO A 395 -2.29 3.02 -24.70
CA PRO A 395 -1.38 2.67 -25.82
C PRO A 395 -0.85 3.87 -26.59
N GLU A 396 -1.66 4.91 -26.80
CA GLU A 396 -1.29 6.13 -27.55
C GLU A 396 -0.25 7.00 -26.82
N LEU A 397 -0.05 6.81 -25.50
CA LEU A 397 0.94 7.52 -24.71
C LEU A 397 2.22 6.70 -24.48
N TYR A 398 2.30 5.50 -25.04
CA TYR A 398 3.44 4.62 -24.83
C TYR A 398 4.76 5.22 -25.34
N GLU A 399 4.77 5.90 -26.48
CA GLU A 399 5.96 6.57 -27.00
C GLU A 399 6.42 7.71 -26.09
N VAL A 400 5.48 8.43 -25.46
CA VAL A 400 5.77 9.45 -24.44
C VAL A 400 6.42 8.82 -23.22
N PHE A 401 5.90 7.66 -22.79
CA PHE A 401 6.45 6.88 -21.67
C PHE A 401 7.89 6.44 -21.97
N GLU A 402 8.17 5.87 -23.15
CA GLU A 402 9.52 5.45 -23.52
C GLU A 402 10.49 6.62 -23.61
N LYS A 403 10.04 7.80 -24.08
CA LYS A 403 10.85 9.01 -24.06
C LYS A 403 11.14 9.52 -22.66
N ALA A 404 10.15 9.51 -21.77
CA ALA A 404 10.33 9.86 -20.36
C ALA A 404 11.28 8.90 -19.65
N LYS A 405 11.15 7.59 -19.90
CA LYS A 405 12.05 6.55 -19.41
C LYS A 405 13.49 6.79 -19.87
N SER A 406 13.70 7.06 -21.16
CA SER A 406 15.01 7.37 -21.71
C SER A 406 15.66 8.59 -21.03
N LEU A 407 14.89 9.67 -20.83
CA LEU A 407 15.36 10.84 -20.11
C LEU A 407 15.74 10.54 -18.65
N LEU A 408 14.94 9.74 -17.95
CA LEU A 408 15.23 9.34 -16.57
C LEU A 408 16.50 8.50 -16.46
N LEU A 409 16.70 7.54 -17.38
CA LEU A 409 17.92 6.74 -17.44
C LEU A 409 19.16 7.61 -17.82
N ASN A 410 19.00 8.57 -18.72
CA ASN A 410 20.06 9.53 -19.05
C ASN A 410 20.43 10.37 -17.82
N ALA A 411 19.44 10.86 -17.04
CA ALA A 411 19.70 11.60 -15.81
C ALA A 411 20.39 10.75 -14.73
N ALA A 412 20.05 9.45 -14.63
CA ALA A 412 20.68 8.53 -13.70
C ALA A 412 22.19 8.34 -13.97
N SER A 413 22.62 8.50 -15.24
CA SER A 413 24.03 8.33 -15.64
C SER A 413 24.89 9.57 -15.39
N ILE A 414 24.31 10.71 -15.05
CA ILE A 414 25.00 12.01 -15.00
C ILE A 414 25.13 12.49 -13.55
N LYS A 415 26.33 12.95 -13.17
CA LYS A 415 26.66 13.46 -11.83
C LYS A 415 26.69 14.99 -11.79
N ILE A 416 25.58 15.64 -12.07
CA ILE A 416 25.46 17.10 -12.10
C ILE A 416 24.37 17.60 -11.16
N ASN A 417 24.28 18.91 -10.90
CA ASN A 417 23.27 19.54 -10.05
C ASN A 417 21.92 19.68 -10.76
N PHE A 418 21.48 18.58 -11.36
CA PHE A 418 20.17 18.45 -11.98
C PHE A 418 19.53 17.15 -11.51
N CYS A 419 18.24 17.17 -11.24
CA CYS A 419 17.52 15.95 -10.90
C CYS A 419 16.12 15.91 -11.53
N LEU A 420 15.64 14.69 -11.74
CA LEU A 420 14.30 14.41 -12.22
C LEU A 420 13.46 13.85 -11.10
N GLY A 421 12.23 14.34 -11.01
CA GLY A 421 11.21 13.83 -10.10
C GLY A 421 10.01 13.31 -10.88
N PHE A 422 9.30 12.38 -10.32
CA PHE A 422 8.00 11.97 -10.83
C PHE A 422 7.04 11.56 -9.71
N ALA A 423 5.77 11.89 -9.90
CA ALA A 423 4.71 11.41 -9.04
C ALA A 423 4.05 10.18 -9.68
N TRP A 424 3.98 9.11 -8.89
CA TRP A 424 3.51 7.80 -9.35
C TRP A 424 2.43 7.27 -8.43
N LYS A 425 1.32 6.82 -9.00
CA LYS A 425 0.26 6.14 -8.27
C LYS A 425 0.68 4.71 -7.95
N THR A 426 0.61 4.33 -6.68
CA THR A 426 0.90 2.97 -6.21
C THR A 426 -0.37 2.25 -5.82
N ASP A 427 -1.24 2.00 -6.77
CA ASP A 427 -2.31 1.04 -6.58
C ASP A 427 -1.94 -0.29 -7.25
N SER A 428 -2.61 -1.34 -6.83
CA SER A 428 -2.38 -2.71 -7.27
C SER A 428 -2.78 -3.00 -8.73
N THR A 429 -3.02 -1.96 -9.54
CA THR A 429 -3.58 -2.10 -10.89
C THR A 429 -2.54 -2.26 -11.99
N THR A 430 -1.25 -1.95 -11.72
CA THR A 430 -0.19 -2.18 -12.70
C THR A 430 0.17 -3.66 -12.71
N HIS A 431 -0.23 -4.39 -13.74
CA HIS A 431 0.12 -5.78 -13.91
C HIS A 431 1.64 -5.96 -14.00
N SER A 432 2.15 -7.04 -13.40
CA SER A 432 3.58 -7.38 -13.41
C SER A 432 4.18 -7.58 -14.81
N GLU A 433 3.35 -7.75 -15.82
CA GLU A 433 3.73 -7.86 -17.23
C GLU A 433 3.87 -6.51 -17.95
N HIS A 434 3.41 -5.43 -17.31
CA HIS A 434 3.43 -4.12 -17.94
C HIS A 434 4.87 -3.55 -17.93
N PRO A 435 5.35 -2.91 -19.04
CA PRO A 435 6.68 -2.30 -19.09
C PRO A 435 6.98 -1.33 -17.93
N ALA A 436 5.98 -0.63 -17.42
CA ALA A 436 6.10 0.26 -16.26
C ALA A 436 6.49 -0.47 -14.97
N TYR A 437 6.09 -1.73 -14.79
CA TYR A 437 6.50 -2.54 -13.65
C TYR A 437 8.00 -2.79 -13.66
N PHE A 438 8.55 -3.20 -14.79
CA PHE A 438 9.99 -3.39 -14.96
C PHE A 438 10.75 -2.09 -14.85
N PHE A 439 10.24 -1.02 -15.43
CA PHE A 439 10.84 0.30 -15.32
C PHE A 439 10.92 0.78 -13.87
N TRP A 440 9.89 0.52 -13.07
CA TRP A 440 9.91 0.82 -11.64
C TRP A 440 11.07 0.10 -10.93
N HIS A 441 11.28 -1.18 -11.23
CA HIS A 441 12.38 -1.96 -10.65
C HIS A 441 13.74 -1.52 -11.21
N GLN A 442 13.83 -1.23 -12.50
CA GLN A 442 15.05 -0.71 -13.14
C GLN A 442 15.55 0.57 -12.47
N LEU A 443 14.66 1.41 -11.99
CA LEU A 443 15.02 2.65 -11.29
C LEU A 443 15.33 2.45 -9.81
N SER A 444 15.23 1.24 -9.22
CA SER A 444 15.34 1.04 -7.77
C SER A 444 16.63 1.59 -7.18
N ASP A 445 17.77 1.37 -7.84
CA ASP A 445 19.10 1.77 -7.36
C ASP A 445 19.43 3.23 -7.69
N TYR A 446 18.66 3.86 -8.58
CA TYR A 446 18.91 5.21 -9.10
C TYR A 446 17.95 6.25 -8.58
N ARG A 447 16.95 5.86 -7.77
CA ARG A 447 15.96 6.78 -7.22
C ARG A 447 15.91 6.76 -5.71
N VAL A 448 15.56 7.89 -5.14
CA VAL A 448 15.00 7.96 -3.79
C VAL A 448 13.48 7.95 -3.88
N THR A 449 12.82 7.18 -3.01
CA THR A 449 11.35 7.07 -3.03
C THR A 449 10.77 7.63 -1.75
N ARG A 450 9.73 8.45 -1.88
CA ARG A 450 8.93 8.93 -0.78
C ARG A 450 7.47 8.50 -0.94
N LYS A 451 7.05 7.49 -0.18
CA LYS A 451 5.67 7.04 -0.14
C LYS A 451 4.87 7.93 0.81
N LEU A 452 3.80 8.54 0.30
CA LEU A 452 2.88 9.35 1.11
C LEU A 452 1.95 8.44 1.89
N ALA A 453 1.99 8.61 3.21
CA ALA A 453 1.04 7.93 4.10
C ALA A 453 -0.28 8.72 4.20
N PRO A 454 -1.39 8.10 4.61
CA PRO A 454 -2.58 8.82 5.03
C PRO A 454 -2.26 9.85 6.12
N PHE A 455 -3.07 10.90 6.22
CA PHE A 455 -2.94 11.90 7.27
C PHE A 455 -3.10 11.29 8.67
N SER A 456 -2.36 11.80 9.62
CA SER A 456 -2.65 11.63 11.04
C SER A 456 -3.88 12.47 11.45
N ASP A 457 -4.45 12.19 12.61
CA ASP A 457 -5.56 12.98 13.16
C ASP A 457 -5.16 14.45 13.33
N SER A 458 -3.91 14.73 13.70
CA SER A 458 -3.40 16.09 13.81
C SER A 458 -3.34 16.82 12.47
N GLU A 459 -2.94 16.15 11.40
CA GLU A 459 -2.93 16.70 10.05
C GLU A 459 -4.36 16.89 9.51
N SER A 460 -5.25 15.93 9.73
CA SER A 460 -6.67 16.06 9.39
C SER A 460 -7.32 17.24 10.11
N ASN A 461 -7.06 17.36 11.40
CA ASN A 461 -7.54 18.51 12.20
C ASN A 461 -6.96 19.85 11.72
N ALA A 462 -5.74 19.88 11.25
CA ALA A 462 -5.15 21.10 10.70
C ALA A 462 -5.82 21.52 9.36
N VAL A 463 -6.24 20.56 8.51
CA VAL A 463 -7.07 20.86 7.32
C VAL A 463 -8.42 21.43 7.74
N ILE A 464 -9.06 20.86 8.76
CA ILE A 464 -10.35 21.36 9.27
C ILE A 464 -10.19 22.77 9.85
N ASN A 465 -9.06 23.10 10.48
CA ASN A 465 -8.81 24.46 10.95
C ASN A 465 -8.76 25.49 9.80
N ILE A 466 -8.28 25.11 8.62
CA ILE A 466 -8.33 25.97 7.43
C ILE A 466 -9.77 26.09 6.94
N PHE A 467 -10.49 24.97 6.90
CA PHE A 467 -11.92 24.98 6.56
C PHE A 467 -12.74 25.89 7.47
N GLU A 468 -12.56 25.82 8.80
CA GLU A 468 -13.22 26.70 9.77
C GLU A 468 -12.91 28.19 9.55
N LYS A 469 -11.70 28.51 9.08
CA LYS A 469 -11.34 29.89 8.69
C LYS A 469 -12.09 30.35 7.44
N GLU A 470 -12.24 29.45 6.47
CA GLU A 470 -12.91 29.73 5.21
C GLU A 470 -14.41 30.00 5.43
N ILE A 471 -15.08 29.21 6.25
CA ILE A 471 -16.49 29.42 6.62
C ILE A 471 -16.68 30.48 7.71
N GLN A 472 -15.61 31.05 8.25
CA GLN A 472 -15.62 32.02 9.35
C GLN A 472 -16.39 31.56 10.60
N GLN A 473 -16.51 30.26 10.78
CA GLN A 473 -17.27 29.64 11.87
C GLN A 473 -16.51 28.41 12.40
N LYS A 474 -16.65 28.16 13.72
CA LYS A 474 -16.15 26.94 14.34
C LYS A 474 -17.13 25.78 14.12
N LEU A 475 -16.60 24.61 13.78
CA LEU A 475 -17.38 23.39 13.73
C LEU A 475 -17.69 22.88 15.15
N HIS A 476 -18.89 22.35 15.34
CA HIS A 476 -19.20 21.58 16.52
C HIS A 476 -18.23 20.41 16.69
N HIS A 477 -17.89 20.10 17.93
CA HIS A 477 -16.92 19.03 18.25
C HIS A 477 -17.26 17.71 17.55
N ASP A 478 -18.52 17.33 17.54
CA ASP A 478 -18.98 16.07 16.96
C ASP A 478 -18.87 16.05 15.44
N LEU A 479 -19.23 17.18 14.77
CA LEU A 479 -19.09 17.27 13.31
C LEU A 479 -17.61 17.21 12.89
N ARG A 480 -16.76 17.88 13.65
CA ARG A 480 -15.32 17.84 13.46
C ARG A 480 -14.78 16.43 13.63
N HIS A 481 -15.17 15.72 14.69
CA HIS A 481 -14.78 14.34 14.95
C HIS A 481 -15.26 13.40 13.83
N ASN A 482 -16.49 13.56 13.37
CA ASN A 482 -17.06 12.77 12.26
C ASN A 482 -16.29 13.00 10.94
N LEU A 483 -15.89 14.24 10.63
CA LEU A 483 -15.08 14.55 9.46
C LEU A 483 -13.73 13.82 9.49
N VAL A 484 -13.02 13.89 10.62
CA VAL A 484 -11.74 13.20 10.81
C VAL A 484 -11.94 11.71 10.64
N ALA A 485 -12.91 11.14 11.33
CA ALA A 485 -13.19 9.71 11.30
C ALA A 485 -13.62 9.22 9.89
N SER A 486 -14.56 9.92 9.24
CA SER A 486 -15.06 9.56 7.92
C SER A 486 -14.02 9.71 6.83
N SER A 487 -13.06 10.64 6.97
CA SER A 487 -11.98 10.84 6.01
C SER A 487 -10.99 9.68 5.96
N GLN A 488 -10.92 8.84 6.99
CA GLN A 488 -9.99 7.71 7.12
C GLN A 488 -8.53 8.13 6.87
N GLY A 489 -8.19 9.40 7.10
CA GLY A 489 -6.88 9.97 6.83
C GLY A 489 -6.58 10.22 5.34
N TYR A 490 -7.55 10.08 4.45
CA TYR A 490 -7.38 10.39 3.04
C TYR A 490 -7.60 11.90 2.78
N PRO A 491 -6.56 12.65 2.34
CA PRO A 491 -6.67 14.10 2.13
C PRO A 491 -7.79 14.50 1.18
N TRP A 492 -7.95 13.75 0.08
CA TRP A 492 -8.98 14.00 -0.93
C TRP A 492 -10.39 13.82 -0.37
N LEU A 493 -10.58 12.79 0.47
CA LEU A 493 -11.88 12.51 1.07
C LEU A 493 -12.25 13.57 2.09
N LEU A 494 -11.28 13.94 2.93
CA LEU A 494 -11.48 15.05 3.88
C LEU A 494 -11.85 16.34 3.15
N LYS A 495 -11.18 16.62 2.02
CA LYS A 495 -11.48 17.79 1.19
C LYS A 495 -12.88 17.73 0.60
N LYS A 496 -13.28 16.58 0.01
CA LYS A 496 -14.63 16.40 -0.58
C LYS A 496 -15.73 16.56 0.46
N LEU A 497 -15.57 15.89 1.61
CA LEU A 497 -16.51 16.01 2.73
C LEU A 497 -16.61 17.46 3.22
N SER A 498 -15.47 18.16 3.34
CA SER A 498 -15.47 19.56 3.79
C SER A 498 -16.10 20.51 2.76
N ILE A 499 -15.90 20.29 1.46
CA ILE A 499 -16.56 21.07 0.40
C ILE A 499 -18.08 20.85 0.43
N HIS A 500 -18.52 19.61 0.59
CA HIS A 500 -19.94 19.31 0.74
C HIS A 500 -20.56 20.03 1.93
N LEU A 501 -19.89 20.05 3.07
CA LEU A 501 -20.35 20.81 4.24
C LEU A 501 -20.30 22.31 3.99
N TYR A 502 -19.28 22.82 3.30
CA TYR A 502 -19.18 24.22 2.92
C TYR A 502 -20.44 24.68 2.15
N GLU A 503 -20.80 23.94 1.12
CA GLU A 503 -21.97 24.23 0.28
C GLU A 503 -23.30 24.20 1.08
N LYS A 504 -23.42 23.26 2.01
CA LYS A 504 -24.59 23.17 2.90
C LYS A 504 -24.68 24.35 3.87
N ILE A 505 -23.57 24.72 4.49
CA ILE A 505 -23.49 25.85 5.42
C ILE A 505 -23.77 27.18 4.70
N GLU A 506 -23.21 27.38 3.51
CA GLU A 506 -23.48 28.54 2.66
C GLU A 506 -24.96 28.66 2.28
N ASN A 507 -25.64 27.53 2.11
CA ASN A 507 -27.09 27.47 1.86
C ASN A 507 -27.93 27.61 3.15
N GLY A 508 -27.30 27.93 4.30
CA GLY A 508 -27.98 28.23 5.54
C GLY A 508 -28.42 27.04 6.38
N ILE A 509 -27.93 25.83 6.08
CA ILE A 509 -28.23 24.63 6.87
C ILE A 509 -27.43 24.68 8.17
N ASN A 510 -28.11 24.43 9.30
CA ASN A 510 -27.47 24.43 10.64
C ASN A 510 -26.51 23.22 10.76
N GLN A 511 -25.45 23.41 11.58
CA GLN A 511 -24.46 22.34 11.80
C GLN A 511 -25.02 21.08 12.47
N ASP A 512 -26.05 21.22 13.29
CA ASP A 512 -26.73 20.09 13.95
C ASP A 512 -27.46 19.19 12.90
N ASP A 513 -28.05 19.81 11.89
CA ASP A 513 -28.72 19.12 10.80
C ASP A 513 -27.70 18.42 9.85
N LEU A 514 -26.45 18.91 9.83
CA LEU A 514 -25.35 18.30 9.05
C LEU A 514 -24.77 17.03 9.70
N LEU A 515 -25.05 16.76 10.96
CA LEU A 515 -24.72 15.49 11.62
C LEU A 515 -25.59 14.33 11.11
N GLU A 516 -26.72 14.62 10.47
CA GLU A 516 -27.67 13.63 9.96
C GLU A 516 -27.21 12.91 8.70
N ASN A 517 -26.34 13.53 7.92
CA ASN A 517 -25.98 12.99 6.63
C ASN A 517 -24.88 11.91 6.77
N LYS A 518 -25.13 10.72 6.21
CA LYS A 518 -24.06 9.74 5.97
C LYS A 518 -22.99 10.42 5.11
N LEU A 519 -21.85 10.71 5.71
CA LEU A 519 -20.66 11.20 5.01
C LEU A 519 -20.02 10.04 4.22
N ASP A 520 -20.78 9.48 3.28
CA ASP A 520 -20.37 8.36 2.42
C ASP A 520 -20.02 8.86 1.03
N VAL A 521 -18.88 8.41 0.54
CA VAL A 521 -18.33 8.85 -0.75
C VAL A 521 -19.24 8.50 -1.92
N ALA A 522 -19.84 7.32 -1.91
CA ALA A 522 -20.72 6.88 -2.98
C ALA A 522 -21.96 7.78 -3.06
N SER A 523 -22.53 8.13 -1.91
CA SER A 523 -23.66 9.06 -1.83
C SER A 523 -23.29 10.47 -2.34
N LEU A 524 -22.06 10.95 -2.04
CA LEU A 524 -21.59 12.24 -2.53
C LEU A 524 -21.40 12.24 -4.05
N PHE A 525 -20.83 11.18 -4.61
CA PHE A 525 -20.68 11.06 -6.07
C PHE A 525 -22.01 10.88 -6.77
N LYS A 526 -22.92 10.14 -6.15
CA LYS A 526 -24.29 10.00 -6.66
C LYS A 526 -25.00 11.37 -6.71
N ALA A 527 -24.89 12.17 -5.66
CA ALA A 527 -25.44 13.52 -5.63
C ALA A 527 -24.82 14.41 -6.71
N ASP A 528 -23.48 14.36 -6.92
CA ASP A 528 -22.84 15.08 -8.02
C ASP A 528 -23.46 14.68 -9.39
N MET A 529 -23.73 13.39 -9.62
CA MET A 529 -24.30 12.88 -10.87
C MET A 529 -25.79 13.23 -11.05
N GLU A 530 -26.58 13.21 -9.98
CA GLU A 530 -28.02 13.49 -10.02
C GLU A 530 -28.35 14.95 -10.38
N THR A 531 -27.41 15.86 -10.20
CA THR A 531 -27.58 17.28 -10.57
C THR A 531 -27.33 17.54 -12.07
N LEU A 532 -26.87 16.54 -12.81
CA LEU A 532 -26.48 16.68 -14.22
C LEU A 532 -27.66 16.38 -15.17
N SER A 533 -27.74 17.16 -16.23
CA SER A 533 -28.60 16.84 -17.37
C SER A 533 -28.13 15.57 -18.10
N LEU A 534 -28.97 15.00 -18.93
CA LEU A 534 -28.61 13.82 -19.74
C LEU A 534 -27.43 14.12 -20.67
N ALA A 535 -27.36 15.31 -21.27
CA ALA A 535 -26.27 15.74 -22.13
C ALA A 535 -24.95 15.84 -21.34
N GLU A 536 -24.98 16.46 -20.17
CA GLU A 536 -23.81 16.57 -19.28
C GLU A 536 -23.34 15.20 -18.79
N THR A 537 -24.26 14.32 -18.42
CA THR A 537 -23.93 12.95 -17.98
C THR A 537 -23.27 12.15 -19.11
N THR A 538 -23.78 12.29 -20.35
CA THR A 538 -23.21 11.59 -21.51
C THR A 538 -21.82 12.13 -21.85
N CYS A 539 -21.65 13.44 -21.87
CA CYS A 539 -20.36 14.10 -22.06
C CYS A 539 -19.34 13.69 -20.99
N LEU A 540 -19.74 13.70 -19.72
CA LEU A 540 -18.89 13.33 -18.60
C LEU A 540 -18.43 11.87 -18.69
N ARG A 541 -19.32 10.94 -19.08
CA ARG A 541 -18.97 9.53 -19.30
C ARG A 541 -18.01 9.36 -20.46
N LEU A 542 -18.22 10.08 -21.57
CA LEU A 542 -17.32 10.05 -22.72
C LEU A 542 -15.91 10.52 -22.33
N ILE A 543 -15.82 11.63 -21.57
CA ILE A 543 -14.54 12.10 -21.04
C ILE A 543 -13.94 11.06 -20.11
N ALA A 544 -14.69 10.47 -19.18
CA ALA A 544 -14.20 9.47 -18.24
C ALA A 544 -13.59 8.24 -18.94
N GLN A 545 -14.19 7.80 -20.04
CA GLN A 545 -13.72 6.67 -20.84
C GLN A 545 -12.41 6.98 -21.56
N ARG A 546 -12.29 8.19 -22.13
CA ARG A 546 -11.21 8.55 -23.05
C ARG A 546 -10.12 9.41 -22.43
N ALA A 547 -10.32 9.93 -21.21
CA ALA A 547 -9.37 10.85 -20.56
C ALA A 547 -7.96 10.24 -20.38
N PRO A 548 -6.90 11.02 -20.64
CA PRO A 548 -6.89 12.40 -21.16
C PRO A 548 -7.32 12.46 -22.63
N VAL A 549 -8.39 13.19 -22.94
CA VAL A 549 -9.00 13.28 -24.27
C VAL A 549 -8.86 14.69 -24.83
N ASP A 550 -8.78 14.80 -26.16
CA ASP A 550 -8.65 16.08 -26.83
C ASP A 550 -9.90 16.96 -26.62
N TRP A 551 -9.69 18.24 -26.37
CA TRP A 551 -10.74 19.23 -26.15
C TRP A 551 -11.68 19.36 -27.36
N PHE A 552 -11.11 19.39 -28.58
CA PHE A 552 -11.89 19.56 -29.80
C PHE A 552 -12.77 18.34 -30.07
N GLU A 553 -12.26 17.14 -29.81
CA GLU A 553 -13.03 15.89 -29.96
C GLU A 553 -14.32 15.91 -29.12
N ILE A 554 -14.24 16.42 -27.90
CA ILE A 554 -15.40 16.50 -27.01
C ILE A 554 -16.36 17.61 -27.42
N ILE A 555 -15.88 18.76 -27.89
CA ILE A 555 -16.73 19.84 -28.39
C ILE A 555 -17.52 19.41 -29.62
N GLU A 556 -16.90 18.67 -30.55
CA GLU A 556 -17.59 18.18 -31.76
C GLU A 556 -18.74 17.25 -31.40
N VAL A 557 -18.59 16.41 -30.37
CA VAL A 557 -19.62 15.41 -30.00
C VAL A 557 -20.69 15.98 -29.06
N SER A 558 -20.27 16.80 -28.07
CA SER A 558 -21.16 17.20 -26.96
C SER A 558 -21.54 18.68 -26.95
N GLY A 559 -20.93 19.48 -27.82
CA GLY A 559 -21.10 20.93 -27.87
C GLY A 559 -20.31 21.71 -26.79
N PRO A 560 -19.98 22.98 -27.07
CA PRO A 560 -19.17 23.81 -26.21
C PRO A 560 -19.86 24.15 -24.86
N ASP A 561 -21.17 24.37 -24.87
CA ASP A 561 -21.92 24.78 -23.68
C ASP A 561 -22.00 23.65 -22.64
N THR A 562 -22.23 22.42 -23.09
CA THR A 562 -22.25 21.24 -22.23
C THR A 562 -20.89 21.04 -21.56
N LEU A 563 -19.80 21.13 -22.32
CA LEU A 563 -18.44 21.00 -21.79
C LEU A 563 -18.11 22.14 -20.84
N LYS A 564 -18.47 23.37 -21.17
CA LYS A 564 -18.27 24.53 -20.32
C LYS A 564 -18.98 24.36 -18.97
N SER A 565 -20.24 23.91 -18.98
CA SER A 565 -20.99 23.64 -17.76
C SER A 565 -20.27 22.63 -16.86
N LEU A 566 -19.73 21.53 -17.41
CA LEU A 566 -18.98 20.54 -16.63
C LEU A 566 -17.68 21.09 -16.04
N ILE A 567 -17.01 22.00 -16.76
CA ILE A 567 -15.82 22.70 -16.27
C ILE A 567 -16.19 23.69 -15.16
N ASP A 568 -17.23 24.47 -15.35
CA ASP A 568 -17.73 25.45 -14.37
C ASP A 568 -18.19 24.76 -13.07
N ARG A 569 -18.78 23.56 -13.19
CA ARG A 569 -19.12 22.66 -12.08
C ARG A 569 -17.89 21.97 -11.47
N ARG A 570 -16.69 22.17 -12.05
CA ARG A 570 -15.43 21.57 -11.57
C ARG A 570 -15.37 20.03 -11.64
N LEU A 571 -16.21 19.42 -12.46
CA LEU A 571 -16.22 17.97 -12.68
C LEU A 571 -15.19 17.54 -13.73
N VAL A 572 -14.84 18.45 -14.62
CA VAL A 572 -13.81 18.27 -15.67
C VAL A 572 -12.70 19.29 -15.50
N ILE A 573 -11.48 18.84 -15.66
CA ILE A 573 -10.26 19.68 -15.64
C ILE A 573 -9.66 19.70 -17.04
N ARG A 574 -9.21 20.88 -17.46
CA ARG A 574 -8.45 21.08 -18.69
C ARG A 574 -6.96 21.22 -18.38
N SER A 575 -6.13 20.38 -19.01
CA SER A 575 -4.65 20.47 -18.98
C SER A 575 -4.15 20.69 -20.42
N GLY A 576 -3.85 21.93 -20.79
CA GLY A 576 -3.56 22.29 -22.19
C GLY A 576 -4.78 22.07 -23.06
N ASP A 577 -4.63 21.24 -24.08
CA ASP A 577 -5.73 20.83 -25.00
C ASP A 577 -6.36 19.49 -24.62
N ARG A 578 -6.00 18.95 -23.44
CA ARG A 578 -6.53 17.69 -22.92
C ARG A 578 -7.53 17.92 -21.80
N LEU A 579 -8.57 17.11 -21.78
CA LEU A 579 -9.60 17.07 -20.73
C LEU A 579 -9.44 15.83 -19.88
N ASN A 580 -9.65 15.98 -18.57
CA ASN A 580 -9.62 14.92 -17.58
C ASN A 580 -10.77 15.09 -16.58
N ILE A 581 -11.19 14.01 -15.94
CA ILE A 581 -12.05 14.08 -14.76
C ILE A 581 -11.23 14.65 -13.59
N TYR A 582 -11.85 15.43 -12.72
CA TYR A 582 -11.15 16.12 -11.63
C TYR A 582 -10.45 15.18 -10.64
N TRP A 583 -10.96 13.96 -10.45
CA TRP A 583 -10.35 12.90 -9.66
C TRP A 583 -10.43 11.53 -10.33
N ASP A 584 -9.38 10.75 -10.25
CA ASP A 584 -9.36 9.37 -10.77
C ASP A 584 -10.40 8.49 -10.07
N ILE A 585 -10.63 8.72 -8.77
CA ILE A 585 -11.63 7.98 -7.98
C ILE A 585 -13.03 8.27 -8.48
N PHE A 586 -13.35 9.51 -8.84
CA PHE A 586 -14.64 9.87 -9.43
C PHE A 586 -14.76 9.32 -10.87
N ARG A 587 -13.64 9.34 -11.63
CA ARG A 587 -13.57 8.69 -12.94
C ARG A 587 -13.92 7.21 -12.85
N GLU A 588 -13.34 6.49 -11.91
CA GLU A 588 -13.64 5.08 -11.69
C GLU A 588 -15.10 4.85 -11.30
N TYR A 589 -15.65 5.70 -10.45
CA TYR A 589 -17.09 5.66 -10.11
C TYR A 589 -17.99 5.89 -11.33
N ILE A 590 -17.68 6.87 -12.19
CA ILE A 590 -18.45 7.14 -13.42
C ILE A 590 -18.44 5.91 -14.34
N LEU A 591 -17.31 5.21 -14.44
CA LEU A 591 -17.13 4.06 -15.33
C LEU A 591 -17.74 2.77 -14.79
N THR A 592 -17.63 2.53 -13.49
CA THR A 592 -17.97 1.23 -12.87
C THR A 592 -19.21 1.28 -11.97
N GLY A 593 -19.63 2.46 -11.55
CA GLY A 593 -20.64 2.66 -10.51
C GLY A 593 -20.14 2.34 -9.09
N ASN A 594 -18.88 1.94 -8.95
CA ASN A 594 -18.28 1.56 -7.68
C ASN A 594 -17.24 2.58 -7.22
N VAL A 595 -17.18 2.80 -5.93
CA VAL A 595 -16.08 3.56 -5.30
C VAL A 595 -14.98 2.58 -4.92
N PRO A 596 -13.70 2.89 -5.18
CA PRO A 596 -12.59 2.08 -4.70
C PRO A 596 -12.70 1.82 -3.20
N ALA A 597 -12.38 0.62 -2.77
CA ALA A 597 -12.45 0.23 -1.36
C ALA A 597 -11.51 1.13 -0.53
N ILE A 598 -12.10 2.02 0.26
CA ILE A 598 -11.37 2.80 1.26
C ILE A 598 -11.21 1.92 2.48
N LEU A 599 -9.97 1.58 2.81
CA LEU A 599 -9.69 0.78 4.01
C LEU A 599 -10.08 1.58 5.26
N LEU A 600 -10.91 0.97 6.09
CA LEU A 600 -11.27 1.52 7.39
C LEU A 600 -10.02 1.63 8.26
N ARG A 601 -9.79 2.82 8.81
CA ARG A 601 -8.64 3.13 9.69
C ARG A 601 -9.06 3.49 11.10
N TYR A 602 -10.34 3.42 11.41
CA TYR A 602 -10.86 3.75 12.73
C TYR A 602 -10.45 2.71 13.76
N LEU A 603 -9.84 3.15 14.86
CA LEU A 603 -9.49 2.30 15.99
C LEU A 603 -10.61 2.39 17.05
N PRO A 604 -11.21 1.27 17.47
CA PRO A 604 -12.27 1.31 18.46
C PRO A 604 -11.77 1.88 19.79
N SER A 605 -12.55 2.80 20.35
CA SER A 605 -12.24 3.47 21.61
C SER A 605 -12.73 2.68 22.83
N THR A 606 -13.71 1.77 22.64
CA THR A 606 -14.35 0.96 23.69
C THR A 606 -14.32 -0.54 23.39
N ASP A 607 -14.57 -1.37 24.38
CA ASP A 607 -14.71 -2.80 24.18
C ASP A 607 -16.11 -3.16 23.67
N PHE A 608 -16.24 -4.26 22.92
CA PHE A 608 -17.52 -4.68 22.33
C PHE A 608 -18.63 -4.87 23.37
N SER A 609 -18.33 -5.40 24.55
CA SER A 609 -19.30 -5.57 25.64
C SER A 609 -19.94 -4.23 26.07
N SER A 610 -19.17 -3.14 26.05
CA SER A 610 -19.67 -1.78 26.33
C SER A 610 -20.57 -1.28 25.20
N VAL A 611 -20.18 -1.51 23.94
CA VAL A 611 -20.99 -1.20 22.76
C VAL A 611 -22.31 -1.96 22.81
N TYR A 612 -22.26 -3.28 23.04
CA TYR A 612 -23.46 -4.11 23.10
C TYR A 612 -24.39 -3.70 24.23
N LYS A 613 -23.85 -3.25 25.40
CA LYS A 613 -24.65 -2.72 26.53
C LYS A 613 -25.50 -1.52 26.12
N VAL A 614 -25.04 -0.68 25.20
CA VAL A 614 -25.78 0.47 24.71
C VAL A 614 -26.70 0.12 23.55
N VAL A 615 -26.18 -0.62 22.54
CA VAL A 615 -26.91 -0.96 21.30
C VAL A 615 -28.22 -1.70 21.60
N LYS A 616 -28.24 -2.58 22.58
CA LYS A 616 -29.46 -3.34 22.96
C LYS A 616 -30.65 -2.44 23.34
N HIS A 617 -30.43 -1.17 23.61
CA HIS A 617 -31.49 -0.19 23.89
C HIS A 617 -31.96 0.57 22.66
N LEU A 618 -31.26 0.42 21.52
CA LEU A 618 -31.59 1.08 20.26
C LEU A 618 -32.59 0.23 19.46
N THR A 619 -33.48 0.90 18.78
CA THR A 619 -34.39 0.33 17.79
C THR A 619 -34.35 1.13 16.49
N HIS A 620 -34.93 0.61 15.42
CA HIS A 620 -35.00 1.33 14.13
C HIS A 620 -35.96 2.53 14.19
N ASN A 621 -36.98 2.48 15.05
CA ASN A 621 -38.08 3.44 15.06
C ASN A 621 -37.97 4.48 16.19
N GLU A 622 -37.16 4.23 17.23
CA GLU A 622 -36.98 5.12 18.36
C GLU A 622 -35.58 5.74 18.30
N LYS A 623 -35.54 7.07 18.34
CA LYS A 623 -34.27 7.83 18.40
C LYS A 623 -34.03 8.24 19.84
N LEU A 624 -32.87 7.90 20.37
CA LEU A 624 -32.47 8.16 21.76
C LEU A 624 -31.36 9.20 21.85
N SER A 625 -31.53 10.16 22.76
CA SER A 625 -30.48 11.13 23.09
C SER A 625 -29.39 10.51 23.96
N ILE A 626 -28.25 11.19 24.07
CA ILE A 626 -27.16 10.78 24.97
C ILE A 626 -27.67 10.71 26.43
N GLN A 627 -28.51 11.64 26.84
CA GLN A 627 -29.05 11.67 28.19
C GLN A 627 -29.94 10.47 28.49
N GLU A 628 -30.84 10.09 27.57
CA GLU A 628 -31.68 8.91 27.73
C GLU A 628 -30.84 7.63 27.73
N LEU A 629 -29.75 7.57 26.92
CA LEU A 629 -28.83 6.45 26.95
C LEU A 629 -28.04 6.38 28.27
N VAL A 630 -27.64 7.51 28.85
CA VAL A 630 -27.04 7.58 30.21
C VAL A 630 -28.00 7.00 31.25
N GLU A 631 -29.26 7.42 31.22
CA GLU A 631 -30.30 6.94 32.16
C GLU A 631 -30.56 5.44 32.01
N ARG A 632 -30.66 4.93 30.75
CA ARG A 632 -30.95 3.51 30.50
C ARG A 632 -29.76 2.59 30.80
N THR A 633 -28.53 3.09 30.70
CA THR A 633 -27.30 2.26 30.78
C THR A 633 -26.48 2.48 32.04
N GLU A 634 -26.75 3.56 32.81
CA GLU A 634 -25.96 4.02 33.96
C GLU A 634 -24.49 4.31 33.65
N LEU A 635 -24.17 4.60 32.39
CA LEU A 635 -22.82 4.96 31.94
C LEU A 635 -22.67 6.49 31.96
N SER A 636 -21.43 6.98 32.12
CA SER A 636 -21.16 8.40 32.00
C SER A 636 -21.38 8.92 30.59
N GLU A 637 -21.75 10.19 30.45
CA GLU A 637 -21.95 10.85 29.15
C GLU A 637 -20.74 10.68 28.23
N GLY A 638 -19.51 10.96 28.71
CA GLY A 638 -18.29 10.78 27.91
C GLY A 638 -18.05 9.32 27.47
N THR A 639 -18.53 8.34 28.26
CA THR A 639 -18.48 6.94 27.86
C THR A 639 -19.49 6.66 26.75
N ILE A 640 -20.71 7.19 26.84
CA ILE A 640 -21.74 7.05 25.79
C ILE A 640 -21.29 7.71 24.49
N GLN A 641 -20.64 8.88 24.55
CA GLN A 641 -20.09 9.56 23.36
C GLN A 641 -19.05 8.70 22.64
N ASN A 642 -18.11 8.09 23.37
CA ASN A 642 -17.12 7.19 22.81
C ASN A 642 -17.77 5.93 22.20
N ILE A 643 -18.70 5.31 22.90
CA ILE A 643 -19.46 4.16 22.41
C ILE A 643 -20.28 4.57 21.18
N GLY A 644 -20.91 5.75 21.19
CA GLY A 644 -21.64 6.30 20.07
C GLY A 644 -20.80 6.41 18.81
N SER A 645 -19.57 6.91 18.96
CA SER A 645 -18.60 6.97 17.86
C SER A 645 -18.26 5.60 17.31
N ASP A 646 -17.98 4.61 18.19
CA ASP A 646 -17.72 3.23 17.78
C ASP A 646 -18.94 2.62 17.05
N MET A 647 -20.16 2.81 17.57
CA MET A 647 -21.39 2.30 16.97
C MET A 647 -21.63 2.84 15.56
N VAL A 648 -21.44 4.13 15.37
CA VAL A 648 -21.64 4.81 14.06
C VAL A 648 -20.55 4.38 13.07
N MET A 649 -19.30 4.37 13.48
CA MET A 649 -18.17 4.00 12.62
C MET A 649 -18.20 2.54 12.16
N PHE A 650 -18.72 1.65 13.00
CA PHE A 650 -18.89 0.24 12.64
C PHE A 650 -20.27 -0.07 12.01
N GLY A 651 -21.08 0.95 11.72
CA GLY A 651 -22.35 0.80 11.02
C GLY A 651 -23.45 0.15 11.85
N VAL A 652 -23.30 0.10 13.18
CA VAL A 652 -24.29 -0.52 14.09
C VAL A 652 -25.42 0.44 14.42
N ALA A 653 -25.12 1.74 14.53
CA ALA A 653 -26.10 2.76 14.81
C ALA A 653 -26.02 3.90 13.80
N LEU A 654 -27.12 4.59 13.61
CA LEU A 654 -27.23 5.89 12.97
C LEU A 654 -27.26 6.97 14.02
N ARG A 655 -26.71 8.13 13.71
CA ARG A 655 -26.84 9.34 14.54
C ARG A 655 -27.44 10.44 13.68
N GLU A 656 -28.60 10.95 14.08
CA GLU A 656 -29.34 11.99 13.38
C GLU A 656 -29.78 13.04 14.42
N SER A 657 -29.51 14.32 14.17
CA SER A 657 -29.78 15.42 15.11
C SER A 657 -29.31 15.18 16.55
N GLY A 658 -28.15 14.51 16.69
CA GLY A 658 -27.62 14.14 18.02
C GLY A 658 -28.27 12.93 18.66
N LEU A 659 -29.30 12.34 18.04
CA LEU A 659 -30.02 11.18 18.52
C LEU A 659 -29.51 9.90 17.86
N TYR A 660 -29.52 8.79 18.56
CA TYR A 660 -29.07 7.49 18.09
C TYR A 660 -30.25 6.55 17.81
N SER A 661 -30.20 5.83 16.70
CA SER A 661 -31.11 4.72 16.35
C SER A 661 -30.32 3.53 15.86
N LEU A 662 -30.93 2.36 15.83
CA LEU A 662 -30.31 1.16 15.27
C LEU A 662 -30.16 1.32 13.74
N SER A 663 -29.01 0.94 13.19
CA SER A 663 -28.76 1.00 11.74
C SER A 663 -29.56 -0.08 10.99
N GLU A 664 -29.98 0.23 9.76
CA GLU A 664 -30.60 -0.75 8.87
C GLU A 664 -29.68 -1.92 8.50
N GLU A 665 -28.35 -1.76 8.62
CA GLU A 665 -27.38 -2.83 8.42
C GLU A 665 -27.51 -3.95 9.49
N VAL A 666 -28.20 -3.67 10.61
CA VAL A 666 -28.48 -4.62 11.70
C VAL A 666 -29.94 -4.99 11.66
N ALA A 667 -30.28 -6.10 11.01
CA ALA A 667 -31.67 -6.52 10.81
C ALA A 667 -32.43 -6.77 12.14
N ILE A 668 -31.76 -7.36 13.12
CA ILE A 668 -32.30 -7.67 14.46
C ILE A 668 -31.26 -7.26 15.50
N CYS A 669 -31.71 -6.53 16.52
CA CYS A 669 -30.84 -6.10 17.62
C CYS A 669 -30.45 -7.30 18.53
N ASN A 670 -29.57 -8.14 18.04
CA ASN A 670 -28.94 -9.21 18.78
C ASN A 670 -27.43 -9.22 18.56
N GLU A 671 -26.71 -9.90 19.46
CA GLU A 671 -25.24 -9.92 19.46
C GLU A 671 -24.65 -10.43 18.13
N ILE A 672 -25.25 -11.44 17.53
CA ILE A 672 -24.73 -12.07 16.29
C ILE A 672 -24.88 -11.14 15.09
N GLU A 673 -26.05 -10.53 14.92
CA GLU A 673 -26.31 -9.62 13.80
C GLU A 673 -25.46 -8.35 13.91
N ILE A 674 -25.30 -7.82 15.13
CA ILE A 674 -24.40 -6.70 15.39
C ILE A 674 -22.95 -7.06 15.03
N LEU A 675 -22.47 -8.24 15.45
CA LEU A 675 -21.13 -8.71 15.13
C LEU A 675 -20.94 -8.97 13.63
N LYS A 676 -21.97 -9.37 12.90
CA LYS A 676 -21.93 -9.53 11.44
C LYS A 676 -21.73 -8.19 10.74
N ALA A 677 -22.49 -7.15 11.12
CA ALA A 677 -22.32 -5.80 10.58
C ALA A 677 -20.90 -5.26 10.85
N ILE A 678 -20.42 -5.44 12.08
CA ILE A 678 -19.06 -5.05 12.49
C ILE A 678 -18.01 -5.85 11.71
N ARG A 679 -18.19 -7.14 11.49
CA ARG A 679 -17.30 -8.00 10.73
C ARG A 679 -17.13 -7.50 9.29
N GLU A 680 -18.21 -7.05 8.65
CA GLU A 680 -18.13 -6.49 7.30
C GLU A 680 -17.20 -5.26 7.26
N LYS A 681 -17.30 -4.36 8.24
CA LYS A 681 -16.40 -3.22 8.36
C LYS A 681 -14.95 -3.64 8.64
N PHE A 682 -14.73 -4.62 9.52
CA PHE A 682 -13.39 -5.15 9.79
C PHE A 682 -12.79 -5.94 8.62
N SER A 683 -13.57 -6.51 7.73
CA SER A 683 -13.05 -7.14 6.51
C SER A 683 -12.32 -6.15 5.61
N LYS A 684 -12.70 -4.86 5.68
CA LYS A 684 -12.13 -3.73 4.95
C LYS A 684 -11.21 -2.86 5.84
N HIS A 685 -10.78 -3.36 7.00
CA HIS A 685 -9.94 -2.60 7.94
C HIS A 685 -8.45 -2.75 7.59
N VAL A 686 -7.70 -1.65 7.67
CA VAL A 686 -6.26 -1.62 7.32
C VAL A 686 -5.43 -2.65 8.07
N PHE A 687 -5.72 -2.88 9.35
CA PHE A 687 -5.01 -3.86 10.16
C PHE A 687 -5.36 -5.30 9.77
N THR A 688 -6.61 -5.57 9.41
CA THR A 688 -7.04 -6.89 8.91
C THR A 688 -6.38 -7.18 7.56
N SER A 689 -6.27 -6.18 6.66
CA SER A 689 -5.54 -6.33 5.41
C SER A 689 -4.06 -6.61 5.65
N ALA A 690 -3.42 -5.89 6.57
CA ALA A 690 -2.03 -6.12 6.94
C ALA A 690 -1.79 -7.52 7.53
N LEU A 691 -2.71 -8.02 8.36
CA LEU A 691 -2.67 -9.40 8.88
C LEU A 691 -2.78 -10.42 7.75
N LYS A 692 -3.68 -10.19 6.80
CA LYS A 692 -3.89 -11.05 5.64
C LYS A 692 -2.66 -11.10 4.74
N GLU A 693 -2.04 -9.95 4.46
CA GLU A 693 -0.84 -9.84 3.61
C GLU A 693 0.39 -10.46 4.26
N SER A 694 0.51 -10.38 5.60
CA SER A 694 1.71 -10.80 6.31
C SER A 694 1.85 -12.31 6.49
N SER A 695 0.80 -13.10 6.48
CA SER A 695 0.77 -14.55 6.25
C SER A 695 -0.54 -15.24 6.69
N ILE A 696 -0.90 -16.32 5.99
CA ILE A 696 -2.11 -17.10 6.26
C ILE A 696 -2.00 -17.98 7.52
N HIS A 697 -0.79 -18.26 8.03
CA HIS A 697 -0.54 -19.21 9.13
C HIS A 697 0.39 -18.71 10.24
N SER A 698 0.58 -17.39 10.38
CA SER A 698 1.50 -16.88 11.40
C SER A 698 0.87 -16.82 12.78
N VAL A 699 1.66 -17.22 13.76
CA VAL A 699 1.38 -17.05 15.19
C VAL A 699 1.99 -15.71 15.61
N TRP A 700 1.15 -14.81 16.13
CA TRP A 700 1.53 -13.45 16.47
C TRP A 700 1.60 -13.26 17.99
N SER A 701 2.73 -12.80 18.49
CA SER A 701 2.80 -12.22 19.83
C SER A 701 2.14 -10.83 19.83
N VAL A 702 1.73 -10.37 21.02
CA VAL A 702 1.19 -8.99 21.15
C VAL A 702 2.22 -7.95 20.70
N SER A 703 3.50 -8.16 20.96
CA SER A 703 4.57 -7.25 20.51
C SER A 703 4.66 -7.14 19.00
N ASN A 704 4.56 -8.27 18.29
CA ASN A 704 4.59 -8.28 16.82
C ASN A 704 3.34 -7.60 16.23
N LEU A 705 2.17 -7.78 16.87
CA LEU A 705 0.94 -7.10 16.47
C LEU A 705 0.99 -5.59 16.71
N ILE A 706 1.66 -5.14 17.78
CA ILE A 706 1.92 -3.71 18.02
C ILE A 706 2.77 -3.13 16.88
N GLU A 707 3.84 -3.80 16.49
CA GLU A 707 4.68 -3.33 15.38
C GLU A 707 3.92 -3.32 14.04
N LEU A 708 3.12 -4.34 13.76
CA LEU A 708 2.26 -4.37 12.58
C LEU A 708 1.22 -3.24 12.60
N LEU A 709 0.64 -2.93 13.78
CA LEU A 709 -0.29 -1.82 13.92
C LEU A 709 0.42 -0.48 13.69
N LYS A 710 1.62 -0.27 14.24
CA LYS A 710 2.42 0.94 13.99
C LYS A 710 2.75 1.11 12.50
N GLN A 711 3.10 0.03 11.81
CA GLN A 711 3.34 0.04 10.36
C GLN A 711 2.07 0.40 9.57
N SER A 712 0.90 -0.04 10.04
CA SER A 712 -0.39 0.31 9.44
C SER A 712 -0.78 1.78 9.66
N TYR A 713 -0.20 2.45 10.68
CA TYR A 713 -0.48 3.85 11.04
C TYR A 713 0.80 4.69 11.15
N PRO A 714 1.62 4.80 10.10
CA PRO A 714 2.95 5.41 10.15
C PRO A 714 2.94 6.91 10.48
N ALA A 715 1.81 7.60 10.28
CA ALA A 715 1.66 9.00 10.60
C ALA A 715 1.36 9.26 12.09
N ASN A 716 0.80 8.27 12.80
CA ASN A 716 0.38 8.43 14.18
C ASN A 716 1.56 8.23 15.17
N LYS A 717 1.60 9.04 16.21
CA LYS A 717 2.64 9.02 17.23
C LYS A 717 1.99 8.87 18.61
N TYR A 718 1.56 7.64 18.93
CA TYR A 718 1.04 7.35 20.26
C TYR A 718 2.16 6.86 21.20
N ALA A 719 1.95 7.01 22.51
CA ALA A 719 2.79 6.39 23.52
C ALA A 719 2.66 4.84 23.46
N GLU A 720 3.69 4.12 23.89
CA GLU A 720 3.70 2.65 23.88
C GLU A 720 2.49 2.04 24.60
N LYS A 721 2.10 2.61 25.74
CA LYS A 721 0.90 2.18 26.47
C LYS A 721 -0.40 2.32 25.63
N THR A 722 -0.48 3.36 24.82
CA THR A 722 -1.63 3.63 23.95
C THR A 722 -1.64 2.65 22.79
N TRP A 723 -0.49 2.40 22.15
CA TRP A 723 -0.36 1.37 21.12
C TRP A 723 -0.78 0.00 21.64
N HIS A 724 -0.28 -0.38 22.82
CA HIS A 724 -0.65 -1.63 23.47
C HIS A 724 -2.17 -1.72 23.71
N ALA A 725 -2.78 -0.66 24.25
CA ALA A 725 -4.22 -0.64 24.54
C ALA A 725 -5.07 -0.79 23.26
N TYR A 726 -4.73 -0.04 22.21
CA TYR A 726 -5.41 -0.16 20.91
C TYR A 726 -5.22 -1.55 20.29
N THR A 727 -4.01 -2.10 20.31
CA THR A 727 -3.73 -3.42 19.75
C THR A 727 -4.55 -4.51 20.44
N VAL A 728 -4.52 -4.55 21.78
CA VAL A 728 -5.26 -5.57 22.56
C VAL A 728 -6.76 -5.45 22.32
N ARG A 729 -7.28 -4.23 22.33
CA ARG A 729 -8.72 -3.98 22.07
C ARG A 729 -9.10 -4.42 20.66
N LEU A 730 -8.34 -4.00 19.66
CA LEU A 730 -8.57 -4.36 18.26
C LEU A 730 -8.53 -5.88 18.04
N CYS A 731 -7.57 -6.58 18.67
CA CYS A 731 -7.48 -8.04 18.60
C CYS A 731 -8.72 -8.73 19.21
N ARG A 732 -9.27 -8.21 20.31
CA ARG A 732 -10.50 -8.73 20.91
C ARG A 732 -11.70 -8.55 19.99
N TRP A 733 -11.84 -7.40 19.35
CA TRP A 733 -12.88 -7.16 18.36
C TRP A 733 -12.73 -8.11 17.16
N LEU A 734 -11.52 -8.26 16.63
CA LEU A 734 -11.24 -9.18 15.54
C LEU A 734 -11.46 -10.65 15.91
N GLU A 735 -11.26 -11.03 17.17
CA GLU A 735 -11.57 -12.38 17.65
C GLU A 735 -13.09 -12.63 17.63
N LEU A 736 -13.90 -11.70 18.11
CA LEU A 736 -15.36 -11.82 18.05
C LEU A 736 -15.87 -11.82 16.60
N CYS A 737 -15.23 -11.05 15.74
CA CYS A 737 -15.51 -11.06 14.30
C CYS A 737 -14.97 -12.30 13.56
N GLY A 738 -14.25 -13.21 14.23
CA GLY A 738 -13.77 -14.45 13.63
C GLY A 738 -12.54 -14.30 12.71
N PHE A 739 -11.79 -13.22 12.80
CA PHE A 739 -10.53 -13.00 12.06
C PHE A 739 -9.30 -13.45 12.84
N LEU A 740 -9.33 -13.35 14.17
CA LEU A 740 -8.25 -13.75 15.05
C LEU A 740 -8.71 -14.83 16.03
N HIS A 741 -7.79 -15.67 16.43
CA HIS A 741 -8.01 -16.68 17.46
C HIS A 741 -6.87 -16.64 18.47
N LEU A 742 -7.19 -16.51 19.75
CA LEU A 742 -6.21 -16.57 20.83
C LEU A 742 -5.92 -18.03 21.22
N SER A 743 -4.67 -18.45 21.08
CA SER A 743 -4.21 -19.79 21.46
C SER A 743 -2.89 -19.71 22.21
N LYS A 744 -2.83 -20.27 23.42
CA LYS A 744 -1.63 -20.32 24.30
C LYS A 744 -0.93 -18.96 24.42
N GLY A 745 -1.68 -17.87 24.60
CA GLY A 745 -1.17 -16.50 24.75
C GLY A 745 -0.75 -15.80 23.45
N ASN A 746 -0.82 -16.47 22.31
CA ASN A 746 -0.52 -15.91 21.01
C ASN A 746 -1.79 -15.81 20.14
N TRP A 747 -1.79 -14.87 19.19
CA TRP A 747 -2.87 -14.66 18.24
C TRP A 747 -2.56 -15.35 16.91
N ILE A 748 -3.57 -16.01 16.35
CA ILE A 748 -3.49 -16.69 15.06
C ILE A 748 -4.51 -16.03 14.13
N TYR A 749 -4.06 -15.54 12.98
CA TYR A 749 -4.96 -15.05 11.95
C TYR A 749 -5.58 -16.24 11.21
N LYS A 750 -6.90 -16.32 11.26
CA LYS A 750 -7.69 -17.32 10.54
C LYS A 750 -9.08 -16.77 10.30
N ASP A 751 -9.36 -16.38 9.06
CA ASP A 751 -10.72 -15.98 8.70
C ASP A 751 -11.64 -17.20 8.72
N GLN A 752 -12.49 -17.28 9.76
CA GLN A 752 -13.40 -18.40 9.96
C GLN A 752 -14.72 -18.26 9.20
N GLY A 753 -14.97 -17.11 8.55
CA GLY A 753 -16.24 -16.84 7.87
C GLY A 753 -17.40 -16.50 8.81
N GLU A 754 -17.29 -16.79 10.10
CA GLU A 754 -18.36 -16.68 11.10
C GLU A 754 -17.94 -15.80 12.29
N VAL A 755 -18.91 -15.13 12.89
CA VAL A 755 -18.73 -14.37 14.13
C VAL A 755 -18.87 -15.27 15.36
N ILE A 756 -18.20 -14.89 16.44
CA ILE A 756 -18.19 -15.65 17.71
C ILE A 756 -18.82 -14.78 18.80
N SER A 757 -20.00 -15.13 19.30
CA SER A 757 -20.62 -14.41 20.42
C SER A 757 -19.78 -14.56 21.70
N GLU A 758 -19.79 -13.52 22.55
CA GLU A 758 -19.12 -13.58 23.86
C GLU A 758 -19.67 -14.76 24.73
N ARG A 759 -20.95 -15.08 24.59
CA ARG A 759 -21.58 -16.20 25.26
C ARG A 759 -21.01 -17.55 24.79
N THR A 760 -20.87 -17.71 23.46
CA THR A 760 -20.24 -18.91 22.86
C THR A 760 -18.78 -19.04 23.27
N LYS A 761 -18.06 -17.93 23.35
CA LYS A 761 -16.68 -17.87 23.82
C LYS A 761 -16.56 -18.32 25.27
N THR A 762 -17.44 -17.83 26.12
CA THR A 762 -17.50 -18.22 27.54
C THR A 762 -17.82 -19.71 27.70
N GLU A 763 -18.71 -20.25 26.90
CA GLU A 763 -19.05 -21.70 26.90
C GLU A 763 -17.92 -22.57 26.36
N ARG A 764 -17.23 -22.13 25.28
CA ARG A 764 -16.03 -22.81 24.75
C ARG A 764 -14.91 -22.85 25.78
N ASN A 765 -14.68 -21.75 26.49
CA ASN A 765 -13.70 -21.67 27.56
C ASN A 765 -14.07 -22.55 28.77
N ARG A 766 -15.35 -22.68 29.10
CA ARG A 766 -15.84 -23.62 30.13
C ARG A 766 -15.61 -25.08 29.74
N ARG A 767 -15.76 -25.44 28.45
CA ARG A 767 -15.51 -26.80 27.95
C ARG A 767 -14.02 -27.14 27.85
N LYS A 768 -13.10 -26.16 27.77
CA LYS A 768 -11.65 -26.38 27.70
C LYS A 768 -10.96 -26.52 29.06
N GLY A 769 -11.73 -26.61 30.18
CA GLY A 769 -11.16 -26.65 31.53
C GLY A 769 -10.49 -25.33 31.87
N ASN A 770 -11.24 -24.40 32.42
CA ASN A 770 -10.72 -23.10 32.80
C ASN A 770 -9.61 -23.28 33.83
N VAL A 771 -8.38 -22.93 33.46
CA VAL A 771 -7.39 -22.49 34.42
C VAL A 771 -7.90 -21.17 34.98
N PHE A 772 -8.39 -21.19 36.20
CA PHE A 772 -8.85 -20.02 36.94
C PHE A 772 -7.62 -19.20 37.32
N THR A 773 -7.34 -18.11 36.64
CA THR A 773 -6.37 -17.12 37.09
C THR A 773 -6.97 -16.36 38.26
N ALA A 774 -6.56 -16.70 39.46
CA ALA A 774 -6.98 -16.03 40.67
C ALA A 774 -6.49 -14.57 40.66
N PRO A 775 -7.38 -13.56 40.81
CA PRO A 775 -6.97 -12.14 40.77
C PRO A 775 -6.26 -11.70 42.08
N ALA A 776 -6.03 -12.58 43.02
CA ALA A 776 -5.28 -12.35 44.25
C ALA A 776 -4.48 -13.60 44.63
N SER A 777 -3.37 -13.41 45.35
CA SER A 777 -2.56 -14.54 45.83
C SER A 777 -3.34 -15.40 46.87
N PRO A 778 -3.01 -16.68 47.03
CA PRO A 778 -3.65 -17.54 48.05
C PRO A 778 -3.51 -17.00 49.49
N SER A 779 -2.32 -16.47 49.84
CA SER A 779 -2.08 -15.83 51.15
C SER A 779 -3.00 -14.65 51.38
N LEU A 780 -3.10 -13.72 50.40
CA LEU A 780 -3.99 -12.56 50.47
C LEU A 780 -5.47 -12.97 50.54
N THR A 781 -5.85 -14.08 49.90
CA THR A 781 -7.21 -14.62 49.94
C THR A 781 -7.55 -15.19 51.32
N LEU A 782 -6.59 -15.85 51.98
CA LEU A 782 -6.75 -16.32 53.38
C LEU A 782 -6.80 -15.17 54.39
N GLU A 783 -5.95 -14.16 54.21
CA GLU A 783 -5.98 -12.92 55.03
C GLU A 783 -7.33 -12.19 54.90
N ALA A 784 -7.87 -12.07 53.67
CA ALA A 784 -9.17 -11.49 53.43
C ALA A 784 -10.33 -12.34 54.01
N LEU A 785 -10.17 -13.67 54.00
CA LEU A 785 -11.12 -14.57 54.62
C LEU A 785 -11.13 -14.41 56.15
N SER A 786 -9.99 -14.42 56.82
CA SER A 786 -9.86 -14.13 58.26
C SER A 786 -10.49 -12.78 58.61
N TRP A 787 -10.12 -11.75 57.84
CA TRP A 787 -10.62 -10.38 58.06
C TRP A 787 -12.14 -10.27 57.93
N ILE A 788 -12.80 -10.96 56.98
CA ILE A 788 -14.26 -10.93 56.82
C ILE A 788 -14.97 -11.79 57.87
N ILE A 789 -14.34 -12.89 58.35
CA ILE A 789 -14.85 -13.70 59.45
C ILE A 789 -14.89 -12.86 60.72
N ASP A 790 -13.85 -12.14 61.07
CA ASP A 790 -13.78 -11.26 62.24
C ASP A 790 -14.85 -10.17 62.22
N LYS A 791 -15.12 -9.62 61.02
CA LYS A 791 -16.14 -8.55 60.84
C LYS A 791 -17.57 -9.09 60.69
N LYS A 792 -17.76 -10.41 60.54
CA LYS A 792 -19.05 -11.11 60.30
C LYS A 792 -19.78 -10.70 59.02
N SER A 793 -19.70 -9.44 58.62
CA SER A 793 -20.20 -8.90 57.34
C SER A 793 -19.50 -7.61 56.95
N VAL A 794 -19.34 -7.36 55.65
CA VAL A 794 -18.66 -6.15 55.15
C VAL A 794 -19.48 -5.54 54.01
N GLY A 795 -19.74 -4.21 54.08
CA GLY A 795 -20.45 -3.49 53.01
C GLY A 795 -19.67 -3.50 51.68
N LYS A 796 -20.34 -3.62 50.54
CA LYS A 796 -19.69 -3.53 49.22
C LYS A 796 -18.96 -2.23 48.96
N LYS A 797 -19.51 -1.13 49.47
CA LYS A 797 -18.98 0.23 49.39
C LYS A 797 -18.04 0.59 50.55
N GLU A 798 -17.95 -0.23 51.59
CA GLU A 798 -17.06 -0.07 52.71
C GLU A 798 -15.60 -0.11 52.27
N GLU A 799 -14.75 0.75 52.86
CA GLU A 799 -13.32 0.77 52.57
C GLU A 799 -12.66 -0.55 53.02
N LYS A 800 -11.85 -1.08 52.10
CA LYS A 800 -11.19 -2.39 52.24
C LYS A 800 -9.68 -2.26 52.18
N PRO A 801 -8.93 -3.05 52.91
CA PRO A 801 -7.46 -3.11 52.75
C PRO A 801 -7.08 -3.35 51.30
N LYS A 802 -5.88 -2.85 50.90
CA LYS A 802 -5.37 -2.93 49.54
C LYS A 802 -5.32 -4.40 49.06
N GLY A 803 -5.94 -4.67 47.92
CA GLY A 803 -6.00 -6.01 47.31
C GLY A 803 -7.16 -6.88 47.78
N TYR A 804 -7.83 -6.62 48.90
CA TYR A 804 -8.92 -7.44 49.45
C TYR A 804 -10.17 -7.48 48.54
N ARG A 805 -10.42 -6.47 47.74
CA ARG A 805 -11.50 -6.49 46.73
C ARG A 805 -11.40 -7.69 45.81
N ASN A 806 -10.17 -7.99 45.34
CA ASN A 806 -9.89 -9.11 44.45
C ASN A 806 -10.00 -10.45 45.20
N ALA A 807 -9.49 -10.51 46.41
CA ALA A 807 -9.57 -11.68 47.27
C ALA A 807 -11.05 -12.04 47.63
N LEU A 808 -11.89 -11.06 47.97
CA LEU A 808 -13.31 -11.23 48.20
C LEU A 808 -14.07 -11.73 46.96
N SER A 809 -13.64 -11.31 45.78
CA SER A 809 -14.18 -11.83 44.52
C SER A 809 -13.90 -13.34 44.37
N ILE A 810 -12.72 -13.80 44.78
CA ILE A 810 -12.37 -15.24 44.80
C ILE A 810 -13.27 -15.98 45.78
N LEU A 811 -13.36 -15.48 47.02
CA LEU A 811 -14.18 -16.09 48.07
C LEU A 811 -15.67 -16.17 47.69
N SER A 812 -16.18 -15.15 47.01
CA SER A 812 -17.54 -15.14 46.46
C SER A 812 -17.74 -16.19 45.38
N ARG A 813 -16.74 -16.38 44.53
CA ARG A 813 -16.81 -17.40 43.45
C ARG A 813 -16.77 -18.83 43.95
N PHE A 814 -16.14 -19.07 45.09
CA PHE A 814 -16.16 -20.34 45.81
C PHE A 814 -17.36 -20.46 46.74
N GLU A 815 -18.30 -19.49 46.69
CA GLU A 815 -19.48 -19.43 47.54
C GLU A 815 -19.20 -19.47 49.05
N ILE A 816 -17.97 -19.07 49.46
CA ILE A 816 -17.56 -18.96 50.86
C ILE A 816 -18.20 -17.72 51.50
N ILE A 817 -18.40 -16.70 50.68
CA ILE A 817 -19.13 -15.50 51.02
C ILE A 817 -20.29 -15.32 50.03
N ARG A 818 -21.43 -14.88 50.51
CA ARG A 818 -22.57 -14.47 49.67
C ARG A 818 -22.78 -12.95 49.73
N SER A 819 -23.40 -12.43 48.70
CA SER A 819 -23.82 -11.07 48.66
C SER A 819 -25.30 -10.95 48.97
N GLU A 820 -25.65 -10.24 50.02
CA GLU A 820 -27.01 -9.96 50.43
C GLU A 820 -27.12 -8.52 50.93
N ASN A 821 -28.13 -7.80 50.46
CA ASN A 821 -28.39 -6.38 50.82
C ASN A 821 -27.14 -5.47 50.79
N ASP A 822 -26.39 -5.60 49.69
CA ASP A 822 -25.16 -4.80 49.45
C ASP A 822 -24.00 -5.06 50.44
N ARG A 823 -24.06 -6.23 51.12
CA ARG A 823 -23.02 -6.69 52.04
C ARG A 823 -22.53 -8.09 51.68
N TYR A 824 -21.26 -8.34 51.95
CA TYR A 824 -20.70 -9.70 51.93
C TYR A 824 -20.89 -10.35 53.28
N ILE A 825 -21.45 -11.53 53.28
CA ILE A 825 -21.72 -12.33 54.47
C ILE A 825 -21.01 -13.67 54.34
N VAL A 826 -20.40 -14.17 55.39
CA VAL A 826 -19.65 -15.42 55.43
C VAL A 826 -20.59 -16.58 55.62
N GLU A 827 -20.49 -17.60 54.78
CA GLU A 827 -21.17 -18.89 54.89
C GLU A 827 -20.32 -19.84 55.74
N GLN A 828 -20.52 -19.83 57.06
CA GLN A 828 -19.67 -20.57 58.03
C GLN A 828 -19.56 -22.05 57.73
N ASP A 829 -20.62 -22.71 57.26
CA ASP A 829 -20.64 -24.11 56.90
C ASP A 829 -19.76 -24.43 55.68
N LYS A 830 -19.48 -23.44 54.83
CA LYS A 830 -18.62 -23.56 53.68
C LYS A 830 -17.17 -23.23 54.00
N VAL A 831 -16.92 -22.37 55.00
CA VAL A 831 -15.58 -22.04 55.47
C VAL A 831 -14.84 -23.27 55.96
N SER A 832 -15.49 -24.11 56.80
CA SER A 832 -14.92 -25.34 57.32
C SER A 832 -14.60 -26.34 56.22
N LYS A 833 -15.47 -26.46 55.22
CA LYS A 833 -15.24 -27.30 54.01
C LYS A 833 -14.12 -26.75 53.11
N PHE A 834 -13.95 -25.43 53.01
CA PHE A 834 -12.91 -24.81 52.21
C PHE A 834 -11.54 -24.94 52.88
N LEU A 835 -11.48 -24.84 54.18
CA LEU A 835 -10.25 -25.00 54.94
C LEU A 835 -9.90 -26.50 55.14
N ASP A 836 -10.80 -27.43 54.81
CA ASP A 836 -10.45 -28.82 54.70
C ASP A 836 -9.39 -29.10 53.60
N ARG A 837 -8.76 -30.30 53.72
CA ARG A 837 -7.63 -30.75 52.91
C ARG A 837 -7.65 -30.40 51.40
N LYS A 838 -8.83 -30.26 50.78
CA LYS A 838 -8.99 -29.89 49.38
C LYS A 838 -8.80 -28.39 49.10
N GLY A 839 -9.25 -27.50 49.99
CA GLY A 839 -9.09 -26.07 49.88
C GLY A 839 -7.63 -25.63 50.13
N LEU A 840 -7.00 -26.25 51.11
CA LEU A 840 -5.56 -26.02 51.36
C LEU A 840 -4.66 -26.56 50.25
N LEU A 841 -5.00 -27.72 49.66
CA LEU A 841 -4.31 -28.26 48.48
C LEU A 841 -4.48 -27.38 47.24
N TRP A 842 -5.65 -26.77 47.06
CA TRP A 842 -5.87 -25.84 45.95
C TRP A 842 -5.09 -24.55 46.15
N LEU A 843 -5.06 -23.99 47.36
CA LEU A 843 -4.28 -22.81 47.71
C LEU A 843 -2.77 -23.04 47.59
N SER A 844 -2.29 -24.24 47.95
CA SER A 844 -0.86 -24.60 47.81
C SER A 844 -0.47 -24.90 46.34
N ALA A 845 -1.31 -25.57 45.58
CA ALA A 845 -1.02 -25.88 44.17
C ALA A 845 -1.00 -24.65 43.26
N ASN A 846 -1.81 -23.61 43.57
CA ASN A 846 -1.84 -22.39 42.80
C ASN A 846 -0.78 -21.34 43.25
N SER A 847 -0.04 -21.58 44.32
CA SER A 847 1.10 -20.73 44.73
C SER A 847 2.40 -20.99 43.92
N GLU A 848 2.54 -22.17 43.28
CA GLU A 848 3.70 -22.54 42.46
C GLU A 848 3.46 -22.30 40.94
N GLU A 849 2.22 -22.24 40.47
CA GLU A 849 1.91 -22.06 39.04
C GLU A 849 1.58 -20.61 38.62
N VAL A 850 1.47 -19.67 39.55
CA VAL A 850 1.09 -18.27 39.27
C VAL A 850 2.31 -17.34 39.36
N LEU A 851 3.48 -17.86 39.61
CA LEU A 851 4.77 -17.20 39.45
C LEU A 851 5.40 -17.63 38.12
#